data_f682d335f3167fd39b46cb6d6c5cc7c3
#
_entry.id   f682d335f3167fd39b46cb6d6c5cc7c3
#
_cell.length_a   1.000
_cell.length_b   1.000
_cell.length_c   1.000
_cell.angle_alpha   90.00
_cell.angle_beta   90.00
_cell.angle_gamma   90.00
#
_symmetry.space_group_name_H-M   'P 1'
#
loop_
_entity.id
_entity.type
_entity.pdbx_description
1 polymer ?
#
loop_
_entity_poly.entity_id
_entity_poly.type
_entity_poly.pdbx_seq_one_letter_code
_entity_poly.pdbx_strand_id
1 'polypeptide(L)'
;MKEDILKVRGAREHNLKNISVDIPKNKLVVITGLSGSGKSSLAFDTIYAEGQRRYVESLSAYARQFLGQMEKPNVESIDGLSPAIAIDQKTSSRSPRSTVGTVTEVHDYLRLLWARIGVSYCPQCSNKIEKQSVNFIVNQIMEFGEDSSIDILAPVVKSRKGEFETLFKDLQSQGFSRVLVDGEIVRLDEAKRLDRYFNHDISVIIDRIKIKKTPGRRLPQSVETALDLTSGLVDVSFENKFYSFSQNLGCIKCGMSFDKLEPRDFSFNSPFGACKSCNGLGVSYEIYEQLLIKDPNLSVNENVFPDMSTRKYFRAQIHGVCEHFGIPTDQPYKNLSRKQKDILLYGSNGESTVIRYVNRFGNSRVWHRPYRGIIPIFKKNYEETNSEAARDYYKQFMRERHCSVCDGERLNPRSRLVKVKDYSLGDLNNMSISESVKIFKDLKLTGNDKEIAEPILREISDRLTFLNEVGLSYLQLSRGAATLSGGEAQRIRLATQIGSGLTGVLYVLDEPSVGLHQSDNKKLIETLIRLRDLGNTVLVVEHDEETMKSSDHLIDIGWGAGEQGGEIVAEGNWKKVSGNLKSVTGQYLSGKQTVPYPNVRRKSNGEKITVRGAKENNLKDITVDFPLGQFISVTGVSGSGKSTLITDILSKSIQNEFSKNLIIPGFHKSISGLENIDKLIEIDQSPIGRTPRSNPATYSNVFDQIRNLYSLTEESKIRGYKPGRFSFNVPGGRCEYCKGDGNIKVEMYFLPDIYVICEDCQGTRYNSETLSIRWKGYSISDILDSTVESALNIFENQPSIHRIIKTLDDVGLSYIKLGQPATTLSGGEAQRVKLAKELSKRSTGKTVYILDEPTTGLHFADVQKLLEVLHLLVDKGNTVIVIEHNLDVIKNSDWVIDLGPEGGEKGGKVVAEGTPENISNIKSSLTGKHLKGILNG
;
A
#
# COMPACT_ATOMS: atom_id res chain seq x y z
N MET A 1 34.52 -29.99 -12.96
CA MET A 1 33.84 -28.87 -13.65
C MET A 1 34.38 -27.58 -13.05
N LYS A 2 34.87 -26.62 -13.87
CA LYS A 2 35.21 -25.28 -13.36
C LYS A 2 33.94 -24.71 -12.76
N GLU A 3 33.94 -24.35 -11.48
CA GLU A 3 32.84 -23.62 -10.87
C GLU A 3 32.64 -22.33 -11.67
N ASP A 4 31.42 -22.09 -12.11
CA ASP A 4 31.03 -20.88 -12.81
C ASP A 4 30.89 -19.79 -11.74
N ILE A 5 31.79 -18.82 -11.74
CA ILE A 5 31.98 -17.87 -10.65
C ILE A 5 31.70 -16.45 -11.16
N LEU A 6 30.93 -15.69 -10.42
CA LEU A 6 30.81 -14.24 -10.55
C LEU A 6 32.00 -13.59 -9.78
N LYS A 7 32.89 -12.93 -10.51
CA LYS A 7 34.09 -12.30 -9.92
C LYS A 7 33.89 -10.79 -9.81
N VAL A 8 33.88 -10.26 -8.62
CA VAL A 8 33.91 -8.82 -8.35
C VAL A 8 35.31 -8.42 -7.96
N ARG A 9 35.89 -7.39 -8.58
CA ARG A 9 37.23 -6.90 -8.31
C ARG A 9 37.22 -5.41 -8.06
N GLY A 10 37.82 -4.99 -6.97
CA GLY A 10 38.07 -3.60 -6.65
C GLY A 10 36.81 -2.77 -6.43
N ALA A 11 35.82 -3.30 -5.71
CA ALA A 11 34.59 -2.55 -5.40
C ALA A 11 34.86 -1.48 -4.33
N ARG A 12 34.46 -0.23 -4.62
CA ARG A 12 34.70 0.97 -3.80
C ARG A 12 33.46 1.83 -3.64
N GLU A 13 32.26 1.25 -3.88
CA GLU A 13 31.01 1.99 -3.74
C GLU A 13 30.76 2.32 -2.26
N HIS A 14 30.37 3.56 -1.98
CA HIS A 14 30.13 4.08 -0.62
C HIS A 14 31.29 3.82 0.36
N ASN A 15 31.07 2.93 1.33
CA ASN A 15 32.07 2.59 2.36
C ASN A 15 32.91 1.34 2.03
N LEU A 16 32.77 0.74 0.86
CA LEU A 16 33.55 -0.44 0.47
C LEU A 16 35.04 -0.09 0.25
N LYS A 17 35.92 -0.84 0.88
CA LYS A 17 37.38 -0.61 0.90
C LYS A 17 38.14 -1.42 -0.15
N ASN A 18 37.82 -1.19 -1.44
CA ASN A 18 38.50 -1.87 -2.55
C ASN A 18 38.43 -3.40 -2.46
N ILE A 19 37.21 -3.90 -2.15
CA ILE A 19 37.05 -5.33 -1.90
C ILE A 19 36.94 -6.14 -3.20
N SER A 20 37.44 -7.37 -3.12
CA SER A 20 37.33 -8.36 -4.18
C SER A 20 36.72 -9.64 -3.64
N VAL A 21 35.72 -10.20 -4.34
CA VAL A 21 34.97 -11.38 -3.89
C VAL A 21 34.64 -12.30 -5.07
N ASP A 22 34.69 -13.60 -4.82
CA ASP A 22 34.30 -14.65 -5.74
C ASP A 22 32.97 -15.30 -5.30
N ILE A 23 31.91 -15.05 -6.06
CA ILE A 23 30.54 -15.50 -5.73
C ILE A 23 30.22 -16.72 -6.63
N PRO A 24 29.97 -17.90 -6.05
CA PRO A 24 29.62 -19.09 -6.82
C PRO A 24 28.25 -18.93 -7.47
N LYS A 25 28.13 -19.25 -8.76
CA LYS A 25 26.85 -19.22 -9.48
C LYS A 25 26.00 -20.47 -9.16
N ASN A 26 24.71 -20.35 -9.42
CA ASN A 26 23.71 -21.40 -9.17
C ASN A 26 23.70 -21.85 -7.70
N LYS A 27 23.91 -20.89 -6.80
CA LYS A 27 23.98 -21.08 -5.35
C LYS A 27 23.11 -20.05 -4.63
N LEU A 28 22.69 -20.42 -3.42
CA LEU A 28 22.13 -19.47 -2.46
C LEU A 28 23.27 -18.83 -1.68
N VAL A 29 23.55 -17.56 -1.98
CA VAL A 29 24.63 -16.78 -1.36
C VAL A 29 24.02 -15.74 -0.45
N VAL A 30 24.45 -15.71 0.80
CA VAL A 30 24.01 -14.74 1.79
C VAL A 30 25.12 -13.74 2.09
N ILE A 31 24.81 -12.45 2.02
CA ILE A 31 25.68 -11.36 2.48
C ILE A 31 25.15 -10.88 3.82
N THR A 32 25.99 -10.96 4.85
CA THR A 32 25.65 -10.57 6.22
C THR A 32 26.69 -9.61 6.81
N GLY A 33 26.48 -9.16 8.04
CA GLY A 33 27.34 -8.22 8.78
C GLY A 33 26.55 -7.15 9.52
N LEU A 34 27.20 -6.29 10.28
CA LEU A 34 26.57 -5.22 11.04
C LEU A 34 25.76 -4.26 10.16
N SER A 35 24.77 -3.58 10.73
CA SER A 35 24.04 -2.50 10.03
C SER A 35 25.04 -1.41 9.62
N GLY A 36 24.97 -0.95 8.34
CA GLY A 36 25.92 0.03 7.79
C GLY A 36 27.32 -0.52 7.47
N SER A 37 27.53 -1.85 7.45
CA SER A 37 28.82 -2.44 7.10
C SER A 37 29.16 -2.44 5.61
N GLY A 38 28.19 -2.16 4.70
CA GLY A 38 28.40 -2.14 3.25
C GLY A 38 27.74 -3.29 2.48
N LYS A 39 26.88 -4.07 3.13
CA LYS A 39 26.15 -5.20 2.51
C LYS A 39 25.35 -4.78 1.27
N SER A 40 24.47 -3.80 1.43
CA SER A 40 23.64 -3.29 0.33
C SER A 40 24.47 -2.59 -0.73
N SER A 41 25.57 -1.92 -0.34
CA SER A 41 26.52 -1.32 -1.28
C SER A 41 27.17 -2.34 -2.19
N LEU A 42 27.50 -3.55 -1.69
CA LEU A 42 28.01 -4.63 -2.53
C LEU A 42 26.90 -5.26 -3.38
N ALA A 43 25.76 -5.63 -2.76
CA ALA A 43 24.70 -6.40 -3.44
C ALA A 43 23.94 -5.57 -4.47
N PHE A 44 23.49 -4.37 -4.07
CA PHE A 44 22.61 -3.53 -4.88
C PHE A 44 23.37 -2.44 -5.64
N ASP A 45 24.17 -1.63 -4.95
CA ASP A 45 24.82 -0.46 -5.57
C ASP A 45 26.02 -0.85 -6.45
N THR A 46 26.58 -2.07 -6.28
CA THR A 46 27.67 -2.58 -7.10
C THR A 46 27.21 -3.68 -8.06
N ILE A 47 26.80 -4.84 -7.55
CA ILE A 47 26.55 -6.03 -8.41
C ILE A 47 25.26 -5.86 -9.22
N TYR A 48 24.16 -5.51 -8.59
CA TYR A 48 22.88 -5.32 -9.27
C TYR A 48 22.92 -4.12 -10.22
N ALA A 49 23.47 -2.99 -9.78
CA ALA A 49 23.58 -1.77 -10.57
C ALA A 49 24.38 -1.99 -11.87
N GLU A 50 25.50 -2.73 -11.81
CA GLU A 50 26.28 -3.08 -13.01
C GLU A 50 25.52 -4.05 -13.92
N GLY A 51 24.78 -5.01 -13.35
CA GLY A 51 23.91 -5.93 -14.11
C GLY A 51 22.82 -5.19 -14.88
N GLN A 52 22.16 -4.26 -14.22
CA GLN A 52 21.12 -3.43 -14.80
C GLN A 52 21.72 -2.49 -15.88
N ARG A 53 22.87 -1.86 -15.62
CA ARG A 53 23.57 -1.01 -16.57
C ARG A 53 23.88 -1.76 -17.87
N ARG A 54 24.50 -2.95 -17.78
CA ARG A 54 24.81 -3.80 -18.95
C ARG A 54 23.57 -4.23 -19.72
N TYR A 55 22.48 -4.54 -19.00
CA TYR A 55 21.21 -4.88 -19.64
C TYR A 55 20.67 -3.69 -20.43
N VAL A 56 20.64 -2.50 -19.84
CA VAL A 56 20.18 -1.27 -20.51
C VAL A 56 21.07 -0.94 -21.72
N GLU A 57 22.39 -1.10 -21.60
CA GLU A 57 23.31 -0.88 -22.72
C GLU A 57 23.13 -1.87 -23.89
N SER A 58 22.62 -3.07 -23.61
CA SER A 58 22.30 -4.07 -24.65
C SER A 58 21.04 -3.72 -25.45
N LEU A 59 20.20 -2.80 -24.97
CA LEU A 59 18.97 -2.37 -25.62
C LEU A 59 19.24 -1.45 -26.82
N SER A 60 18.26 -1.30 -27.70
CA SER A 60 18.35 -0.39 -28.84
C SER A 60 18.62 1.06 -28.42
N ALA A 61 19.26 1.86 -29.28
CA ALA A 61 19.53 3.28 -29.04
C ALA A 61 18.27 4.08 -28.72
N TYR A 62 17.12 3.71 -29.30
CA TYR A 62 15.83 4.29 -29.03
C TYR A 62 15.36 3.99 -27.58
N ALA A 63 15.43 2.74 -27.13
CA ALA A 63 15.07 2.35 -25.76
C ALA A 63 15.98 3.03 -24.72
N ARG A 64 17.29 3.16 -25.02
CA ARG A 64 18.25 3.86 -24.13
C ARG A 64 17.93 5.35 -23.93
N GLN A 65 17.36 6.04 -24.93
CA GLN A 65 16.93 7.44 -24.77
C GLN A 65 15.86 7.62 -23.70
N PHE A 66 15.00 6.62 -23.51
CA PHE A 66 13.95 6.67 -22.48
C PHE A 66 14.43 6.23 -21.10
N LEU A 67 15.45 5.36 -21.04
CA LEU A 67 15.94 4.79 -19.77
C LEU A 67 17.06 5.61 -19.12
N GLY A 68 17.63 6.59 -19.86
CA GLY A 68 18.75 7.41 -19.39
C GLY A 68 20.09 6.66 -19.36
N GLN A 69 21.18 7.38 -19.16
CA GLN A 69 22.50 6.79 -18.90
C GLN A 69 22.59 6.44 -17.39
N MET A 70 22.80 5.16 -17.11
CA MET A 70 23.11 4.72 -15.75
C MET A 70 24.58 4.97 -15.45
N GLU A 71 24.87 5.54 -14.29
CA GLU A 71 26.25 5.70 -13.82
C GLU A 71 26.89 4.33 -13.61
N LYS A 72 28.16 4.21 -13.98
CA LYS A 72 28.94 3.01 -13.73
C LYS A 72 29.29 2.95 -12.25
N PRO A 73 28.98 1.84 -11.55
CA PRO A 73 29.42 1.68 -10.16
C PRO A 73 30.94 1.80 -10.02
N ASN A 74 31.39 2.26 -8.86
CA ASN A 74 32.81 2.39 -8.56
C ASN A 74 33.43 1.00 -8.27
N VAL A 75 33.71 0.28 -9.36
CA VAL A 75 34.25 -1.07 -9.34
C VAL A 75 35.25 -1.23 -10.51
N GLU A 76 36.33 -1.96 -10.30
CA GLU A 76 37.32 -2.20 -11.37
C GLU A 76 36.76 -3.11 -12.46
N SER A 77 36.25 -4.29 -12.09
CA SER A 77 35.60 -5.21 -13.01
C SER A 77 34.60 -6.13 -12.30
N ILE A 78 33.58 -6.55 -13.05
CA ILE A 78 32.69 -7.65 -12.66
C ILE A 78 32.59 -8.61 -13.83
N ASP A 79 33.12 -9.83 -13.66
CA ASP A 79 33.15 -10.87 -14.67
C ASP A 79 32.13 -11.98 -14.35
N GLY A 80 31.52 -12.56 -15.37
CA GLY A 80 30.56 -13.64 -15.20
C GLY A 80 29.16 -13.19 -14.77
N LEU A 81 28.81 -11.90 -14.91
CA LEU A 81 27.51 -11.37 -14.49
C LEU A 81 26.38 -11.90 -15.37
N SER A 82 25.34 -12.44 -14.78
CA SER A 82 24.08 -12.82 -15.40
C SER A 82 23.09 -11.65 -15.41
N PRO A 83 22.01 -11.69 -16.23
CA PRO A 83 20.91 -10.73 -16.08
C PRO A 83 20.44 -10.67 -14.63
N ALA A 84 20.34 -9.47 -14.06
CA ALA A 84 20.07 -9.28 -12.65
C ALA A 84 18.66 -8.74 -12.41
N ILE A 85 17.96 -9.30 -11.41
CA ILE A 85 16.65 -8.87 -10.94
C ILE A 85 16.73 -8.55 -9.45
N ALA A 86 16.35 -7.32 -9.06
CA ALA A 86 16.26 -6.94 -7.66
C ALA A 86 14.86 -7.09 -7.09
N ILE A 87 14.78 -7.57 -5.85
CA ILE A 87 13.54 -7.66 -5.07
C ILE A 87 13.77 -6.91 -3.75
N ASP A 88 13.50 -5.60 -3.78
CA ASP A 88 13.66 -4.70 -2.65
C ASP A 88 12.36 -4.51 -1.84
N GLN A 89 12.47 -3.89 -0.66
CA GLN A 89 11.33 -3.56 0.20
C GLN A 89 10.59 -2.27 -0.21
N LYS A 90 11.19 -1.43 -1.05
CA LYS A 90 10.88 0.01 -1.11
C LYS A 90 9.62 0.42 -1.84
N THR A 91 8.85 -0.42 -2.54
CA THR A 91 7.69 0.09 -3.29
C THR A 91 6.51 -0.87 -3.32
N SER A 92 5.55 -0.66 -2.43
CA SER A 92 4.17 -1.05 -2.71
C SER A 92 3.56 -0.01 -3.67
N SER A 93 2.85 -0.46 -4.69
CA SER A 93 2.08 0.42 -5.57
C SER A 93 1.10 1.26 -4.73
N ARG A 94 1.21 2.59 -4.81
CA ARG A 94 0.29 3.52 -4.13
C ARG A 94 -1.06 3.65 -4.86
N SER A 95 -1.24 2.96 -5.98
CA SER A 95 -2.50 3.03 -6.73
C SER A 95 -3.62 2.33 -5.94
N PRO A 96 -4.73 3.01 -5.63
CA PRO A 96 -5.86 2.40 -4.94
C PRO A 96 -6.58 1.33 -5.78
N ARG A 97 -6.27 1.24 -7.07
CA ARG A 97 -6.81 0.23 -7.98
C ARG A 97 -5.99 -1.05 -8.02
N SER A 98 -4.74 -1.03 -7.58
CA SER A 98 -3.90 -2.22 -7.55
C SER A 98 -4.31 -3.14 -6.41
N THR A 99 -4.49 -4.43 -6.71
CA THR A 99 -4.80 -5.50 -5.75
C THR A 99 -3.76 -6.59 -5.80
N VAL A 100 -3.73 -7.49 -4.81
CA VAL A 100 -2.88 -8.68 -4.84
C VAL A 100 -3.09 -9.43 -6.15
N GLY A 101 -4.35 -9.68 -6.56
CA GLY A 101 -4.66 -10.40 -7.80
C GLY A 101 -4.13 -9.72 -9.07
N THR A 102 -4.11 -8.37 -9.12
CA THR A 102 -3.58 -7.65 -10.29
C THR A 102 -2.06 -7.58 -10.32
N VAL A 103 -1.41 -7.44 -9.15
CA VAL A 103 0.05 -7.39 -9.06
C VAL A 103 0.68 -8.76 -9.38
N THR A 104 -0.02 -9.85 -9.04
CA THR A 104 0.40 -11.23 -9.30
C THR A 104 -0.03 -11.76 -10.67
N GLU A 105 -0.72 -10.94 -11.47
CA GLU A 105 -1.30 -11.32 -12.76
C GLU A 105 -2.37 -12.43 -12.67
N VAL A 106 -2.67 -12.97 -11.49
CA VAL A 106 -3.69 -14.01 -11.30
C VAL A 106 -5.05 -13.52 -11.82
N HIS A 107 -5.37 -12.24 -11.58
CA HIS A 107 -6.63 -11.65 -12.03
C HIS A 107 -6.77 -11.64 -13.57
N ASP A 108 -5.67 -11.57 -14.32
CA ASP A 108 -5.70 -11.56 -15.78
C ASP A 108 -6.11 -12.94 -16.33
N TYR A 109 -5.63 -14.00 -15.71
CA TYR A 109 -6.05 -15.36 -16.04
C TYR A 109 -7.46 -15.68 -15.55
N LEU A 110 -7.86 -15.19 -14.38
CA LEU A 110 -9.23 -15.36 -13.86
C LEU A 110 -10.25 -14.72 -14.78
N ARG A 111 -10.03 -13.47 -15.21
CA ARG A 111 -10.97 -12.79 -16.13
C ARG A 111 -11.05 -13.49 -17.49
N LEU A 112 -9.95 -14.09 -17.96
CA LEU A 112 -9.95 -14.89 -19.18
C LEU A 112 -10.78 -16.17 -18.99
N LEU A 113 -10.61 -16.87 -17.87
CA LEU A 113 -11.34 -18.09 -17.53
C LEU A 113 -12.85 -17.81 -17.47
N TRP A 114 -13.25 -16.74 -16.72
CA TRP A 114 -14.67 -16.34 -16.59
C TRP A 114 -15.31 -15.94 -17.92
N ALA A 115 -14.56 -15.28 -18.79
CA ALA A 115 -15.04 -14.90 -20.12
C ALA A 115 -15.22 -16.10 -21.06
N ARG A 116 -14.46 -17.19 -20.88
CA ARG A 116 -14.45 -18.34 -21.79
C ARG A 116 -15.42 -19.43 -21.40
N ILE A 117 -15.48 -19.79 -20.11
CA ILE A 117 -16.31 -20.89 -19.61
C ILE A 117 -17.35 -20.46 -18.56
N GLY A 118 -17.42 -19.16 -18.24
CA GLY A 118 -18.35 -18.64 -17.27
C GLY A 118 -19.80 -18.68 -17.75
N VAL A 119 -20.69 -19.07 -16.85
CA VAL A 119 -22.15 -19.11 -17.08
C VAL A 119 -22.77 -17.87 -16.48
N SER A 120 -23.46 -17.08 -17.30
CA SER A 120 -24.15 -15.85 -16.88
C SER A 120 -25.49 -16.14 -16.23
N TYR A 121 -25.85 -15.32 -15.24
CA TYR A 121 -27.17 -15.36 -14.60
C TYR A 121 -27.86 -13.99 -14.73
N CYS A 122 -29.20 -14.02 -14.82
CA CYS A 122 -30.00 -12.82 -14.99
C CYS A 122 -30.01 -11.97 -13.71
N PRO A 123 -29.74 -10.63 -13.80
CA PRO A 123 -29.75 -9.74 -12.65
C PRO A 123 -31.12 -9.58 -11.98
N GLN A 124 -32.21 -9.80 -12.72
CA GLN A 124 -33.58 -9.62 -12.18
C GLN A 124 -34.15 -10.88 -11.57
N CYS A 125 -33.95 -12.06 -12.20
CA CYS A 125 -34.59 -13.30 -11.77
C CYS A 125 -33.62 -14.42 -11.38
N SER A 126 -32.31 -14.18 -11.47
CA SER A 126 -31.25 -15.13 -11.16
C SER A 126 -31.27 -16.45 -11.98
N ASN A 127 -32.07 -16.50 -13.05
CA ASN A 127 -32.08 -17.65 -13.94
C ASN A 127 -30.83 -17.68 -14.81
N LYS A 128 -30.40 -18.88 -15.16
CA LYS A 128 -29.29 -19.10 -16.10
C LYS A 128 -29.64 -18.49 -17.45
N ILE A 129 -28.67 -17.81 -18.04
CA ILE A 129 -28.81 -17.18 -19.37
C ILE A 129 -28.30 -18.20 -20.39
N GLU A 130 -29.17 -18.57 -21.31
CA GLU A 130 -28.89 -19.54 -22.36
C GLU A 130 -29.16 -18.93 -23.74
N LYS A 131 -28.64 -19.58 -24.78
CA LYS A 131 -28.94 -19.19 -26.16
C LYS A 131 -30.43 -19.39 -26.42
N GLN A 132 -31.14 -18.38 -26.96
CA GLN A 132 -32.53 -18.47 -27.32
C GLN A 132 -32.64 -19.04 -28.75
N SER A 133 -33.38 -20.14 -28.92
CA SER A 133 -33.68 -20.65 -30.25
C SER A 133 -34.69 -19.74 -30.96
N VAL A 134 -34.67 -19.74 -32.28
CA VAL A 134 -35.69 -19.00 -33.10
C VAL A 134 -37.11 -19.36 -32.65
N ASN A 135 -37.37 -20.66 -32.43
CA ASN A 135 -38.69 -21.11 -31.97
C ASN A 135 -39.08 -20.52 -30.60
N PHE A 136 -38.11 -20.40 -29.70
CA PHE A 136 -38.36 -19.77 -28.41
C PHE A 136 -38.66 -18.29 -28.54
N ILE A 137 -37.91 -17.53 -29.37
CA ILE A 137 -38.15 -16.11 -29.65
C ILE A 137 -39.53 -15.93 -30.24
N VAL A 138 -39.90 -16.74 -31.23
CA VAL A 138 -41.24 -16.72 -31.88
C VAL A 138 -42.36 -16.96 -30.86
N ASN A 139 -42.20 -17.96 -29.96
CA ASN A 139 -43.18 -18.23 -28.92
C ASN A 139 -43.36 -17.05 -27.96
N GLN A 140 -42.28 -16.41 -27.55
CA GLN A 140 -42.33 -15.20 -26.71
C GLN A 140 -43.03 -14.01 -27.42
N ILE A 141 -42.78 -13.86 -28.71
CA ILE A 141 -43.47 -12.83 -29.51
C ILE A 141 -45.00 -13.14 -29.61
N MET A 142 -45.37 -14.40 -29.71
CA MET A 142 -46.78 -14.82 -29.73
C MET A 142 -47.53 -14.51 -28.42
N GLU A 143 -46.82 -14.39 -27.29
CA GLU A 143 -47.41 -14.03 -25.99
C GLU A 143 -47.90 -12.57 -25.93
N PHE A 144 -47.52 -11.69 -26.89
CA PHE A 144 -48.05 -10.32 -26.97
C PHE A 144 -49.52 -10.24 -27.31
N GLY A 145 -50.15 -11.35 -27.70
CA GLY A 145 -51.54 -11.48 -27.92
C GLY A 145 -51.98 -11.47 -29.41
N GLU A 146 -53.12 -12.12 -29.69
CA GLU A 146 -53.70 -12.19 -31.04
C GLU A 146 -54.14 -10.80 -31.54
N ASP A 147 -54.00 -10.53 -32.82
CA ASP A 147 -54.31 -9.27 -33.50
C ASP A 147 -53.34 -8.09 -33.15
N SER A 148 -52.33 -8.28 -32.29
CA SER A 148 -51.35 -7.29 -32.00
C SER A 148 -50.44 -6.99 -33.19
N SER A 149 -50.20 -5.69 -33.46
CA SER A 149 -49.26 -5.25 -34.50
C SER A 149 -47.91 -5.05 -33.91
N ILE A 150 -46.88 -5.73 -34.47
CA ILE A 150 -45.48 -5.65 -34.03
C ILE A 150 -44.57 -5.26 -35.18
N ASP A 151 -43.52 -4.53 -34.89
CA ASP A 151 -42.39 -4.31 -35.81
C ASP A 151 -41.20 -5.17 -35.40
N ILE A 152 -40.69 -5.96 -36.33
CA ILE A 152 -39.45 -6.74 -36.15
C ILE A 152 -38.29 -5.91 -36.64
N LEU A 153 -37.31 -5.67 -35.77
CA LEU A 153 -36.20 -4.75 -35.95
C LEU A 153 -34.87 -5.51 -35.85
N ALA A 154 -33.94 -5.17 -36.72
CA ALA A 154 -32.55 -5.65 -36.63
C ALA A 154 -31.65 -4.49 -36.17
N PRO A 155 -31.18 -4.45 -34.93
CA PRO A 155 -30.33 -3.38 -34.40
C PRO A 155 -28.90 -3.53 -34.95
N VAL A 156 -28.55 -2.79 -36.01
CA VAL A 156 -27.25 -2.84 -36.68
C VAL A 156 -26.22 -1.89 -36.07
N VAL A 157 -26.67 -0.83 -35.40
CA VAL A 157 -25.79 0.10 -34.69
C VAL A 157 -26.39 0.40 -33.31
N LYS A 158 -25.60 0.25 -32.23
CA LYS A 158 -26.00 0.64 -30.86
C LYS A 158 -24.97 1.59 -30.26
N SER A 159 -25.40 2.83 -29.96
CA SER A 159 -24.63 3.88 -29.26
C SER A 159 -23.23 4.10 -29.85
N ARG A 160 -23.15 4.28 -31.19
CA ARG A 160 -21.88 4.41 -31.92
C ARG A 160 -21.85 5.70 -32.72
N LYS A 161 -20.71 6.38 -32.68
CA LYS A 161 -20.43 7.59 -33.46
C LYS A 161 -20.10 7.24 -34.92
N GLY A 162 -20.59 8.04 -35.84
CA GLY A 162 -20.31 7.88 -37.28
C GLY A 162 -21.35 8.50 -38.17
N GLU A 163 -20.99 8.70 -39.45
CA GLU A 163 -21.90 9.27 -40.48
C GLU A 163 -22.85 8.22 -41.11
N PHE A 164 -22.52 6.95 -41.05
CA PHE A 164 -23.23 5.75 -41.48
C PHE A 164 -23.79 5.75 -42.93
N GLU A 165 -23.29 6.61 -43.82
CA GLU A 165 -23.75 6.70 -45.24
C GLU A 165 -23.50 5.39 -46.01
N THR A 166 -22.35 4.76 -45.78
CA THR A 166 -22.04 3.45 -46.42
C THR A 166 -22.99 2.37 -45.95
N LEU A 167 -23.29 2.31 -44.63
CA LEU A 167 -24.20 1.36 -44.06
C LEU A 167 -25.59 1.50 -44.68
N PHE A 168 -26.11 2.73 -44.87
CA PHE A 168 -27.42 2.96 -45.46
C PHE A 168 -27.47 2.49 -46.95
N LYS A 169 -26.40 2.72 -47.71
CA LYS A 169 -26.27 2.21 -49.09
C LYS A 169 -26.23 0.70 -49.15
N ASP A 170 -25.50 0.07 -48.24
CA ASP A 170 -25.40 -1.39 -48.18
C ASP A 170 -26.74 -2.02 -47.82
N LEU A 171 -27.43 -1.48 -46.83
CA LEU A 171 -28.76 -1.93 -46.45
C LEU A 171 -29.80 -1.74 -47.59
N GLN A 172 -29.72 -0.64 -48.33
CA GLN A 172 -30.56 -0.41 -49.49
C GLN A 172 -30.30 -1.41 -50.63
N SER A 173 -29.04 -1.75 -50.87
CA SER A 173 -28.60 -2.75 -51.83
C SER A 173 -29.09 -4.15 -51.52
N GLN A 174 -29.28 -4.47 -50.24
CA GLN A 174 -29.81 -5.72 -49.70
C GLN A 174 -31.35 -5.77 -49.73
N GLY A 175 -32.02 -4.69 -50.24
CA GLY A 175 -33.45 -4.66 -50.43
C GLY A 175 -34.26 -4.13 -49.25
N PHE A 176 -33.63 -3.62 -48.18
CA PHE A 176 -34.34 -2.99 -47.08
C PHE A 176 -34.81 -1.57 -47.49
N SER A 177 -35.93 -1.13 -46.94
CA SER A 177 -36.54 0.15 -47.34
C SER A 177 -36.63 1.19 -46.19
N ARG A 178 -36.59 0.75 -44.92
CA ARG A 178 -36.79 1.61 -43.75
C ARG A 178 -35.84 1.24 -42.62
N VAL A 179 -35.37 2.26 -41.93
CA VAL A 179 -34.58 2.15 -40.72
C VAL A 179 -35.17 3.02 -39.61
N LEU A 180 -34.98 2.63 -38.37
CA LEU A 180 -35.25 3.42 -37.18
C LEU A 180 -33.92 4.05 -36.79
N VAL A 181 -33.79 5.36 -36.84
CA VAL A 181 -32.60 6.12 -36.45
C VAL A 181 -32.94 6.99 -35.26
N ASP A 182 -32.32 6.77 -34.12
CA ASP A 182 -32.52 7.53 -32.86
C ASP A 182 -33.99 7.64 -32.43
N GLY A 183 -34.79 6.62 -32.77
CA GLY A 183 -36.23 6.56 -32.45
C GLY A 183 -37.15 7.09 -33.56
N GLU A 184 -36.64 7.62 -34.66
CA GLU A 184 -37.40 8.09 -35.79
C GLU A 184 -37.32 7.13 -37.00
N ILE A 185 -38.45 6.85 -37.64
CA ILE A 185 -38.48 5.99 -38.84
C ILE A 185 -38.07 6.82 -40.07
N VAL A 186 -37.00 6.42 -40.68
CA VAL A 186 -36.44 7.07 -41.89
C VAL A 186 -36.45 6.08 -43.05
N ARG A 187 -36.83 6.55 -44.26
CA ARG A 187 -36.72 5.77 -45.50
C ARG A 187 -35.25 5.77 -45.94
N LEU A 188 -34.68 4.63 -46.34
CA LEU A 188 -33.32 4.52 -46.77
C LEU A 188 -32.98 5.32 -48.02
N ASP A 189 -33.95 5.60 -48.91
CA ASP A 189 -33.79 6.48 -50.09
C ASP A 189 -33.73 7.97 -49.72
N GLU A 190 -34.18 8.35 -48.52
CA GLU A 190 -34.20 9.71 -47.99
C GLU A 190 -33.16 9.90 -46.81
N ALA A 191 -32.50 8.82 -46.41
CA ALA A 191 -31.53 8.84 -45.29
C ALA A 191 -30.32 9.74 -45.60
N LYS A 192 -30.15 10.77 -44.78
CA LYS A 192 -29.00 11.70 -44.86
C LYS A 192 -27.85 11.21 -43.97
N ARG A 193 -26.65 11.76 -44.23
CA ARG A 193 -25.49 11.57 -43.31
C ARG A 193 -25.86 12.01 -41.90
N LEU A 194 -25.53 11.16 -40.92
CA LEU A 194 -25.70 11.47 -39.50
C LEU A 194 -24.51 12.28 -38.98
N ASP A 195 -24.66 12.91 -37.83
CA ASP A 195 -23.61 13.70 -37.22
C ASP A 195 -22.55 12.79 -36.59
N ARG A 196 -21.32 12.88 -37.06
CA ARG A 196 -20.19 12.06 -36.62
C ARG A 196 -19.79 12.23 -35.15
N TYR A 197 -20.26 13.29 -34.50
CA TYR A 197 -19.90 13.62 -33.12
C TYR A 197 -20.86 13.05 -32.07
N PHE A 198 -22.07 12.68 -32.48
CA PHE A 198 -23.06 12.09 -31.62
C PHE A 198 -23.12 10.57 -31.73
N ASN A 199 -23.59 9.92 -30.67
CA ASN A 199 -23.85 8.49 -30.70
C ASN A 199 -25.23 8.26 -31.33
N HIS A 200 -25.31 7.32 -32.27
CA HIS A 200 -26.55 6.96 -32.97
C HIS A 200 -26.93 5.51 -32.69
N ASP A 201 -28.23 5.26 -32.63
CA ASP A 201 -28.85 3.94 -32.58
C ASP A 201 -29.59 3.71 -33.88
N ILE A 202 -29.23 2.67 -34.67
CA ILE A 202 -29.80 2.36 -35.95
C ILE A 202 -30.32 0.93 -35.97
N SER A 203 -31.64 0.77 -36.24
CA SER A 203 -32.27 -0.55 -36.41
C SER A 203 -32.96 -0.64 -37.76
N VAL A 204 -32.74 -1.73 -38.49
CA VAL A 204 -33.44 -2.00 -39.75
C VAL A 204 -34.83 -2.54 -39.44
N ILE A 205 -35.88 -1.99 -40.04
CA ILE A 205 -37.23 -2.52 -39.93
C ILE A 205 -37.33 -3.69 -40.93
N ILE A 206 -37.30 -4.90 -40.40
CA ILE A 206 -37.36 -6.11 -41.22
C ILE A 206 -38.80 -6.36 -41.69
N ASP A 207 -39.74 -6.31 -40.78
CA ASP A 207 -41.14 -6.59 -41.11
C ASP A 207 -42.10 -5.94 -40.08
N ARG A 208 -43.35 -5.67 -40.53
CA ARG A 208 -44.45 -5.28 -39.67
C ARG A 208 -45.53 -6.35 -39.75
N ILE A 209 -45.75 -7.07 -38.68
CA ILE A 209 -46.59 -8.27 -38.66
C ILE A 209 -47.71 -8.09 -37.63
N LYS A 210 -48.90 -8.56 -38.02
CA LYS A 210 -50.03 -8.73 -37.13
C LYS A 210 -50.02 -10.18 -36.62
N ILE A 211 -50.01 -10.38 -35.32
CA ILE A 211 -49.94 -11.69 -34.70
C ILE A 211 -51.22 -12.45 -34.94
N LYS A 212 -51.11 -13.71 -35.41
CA LYS A 212 -52.24 -14.62 -35.63
C LYS A 212 -52.17 -15.79 -34.62
N LYS A 213 -53.27 -16.52 -34.41
CA LYS A 213 -53.34 -17.68 -33.49
C LYS A 213 -52.23 -18.68 -33.66
N THR A 214 -51.71 -18.88 -34.86
CA THR A 214 -50.59 -19.76 -35.15
C THR A 214 -49.48 -18.97 -35.83
N PRO A 215 -48.23 -19.18 -35.48
CA PRO A 215 -47.11 -18.52 -36.13
C PRO A 215 -47.05 -19.02 -37.58
N GLY A 216 -47.48 -18.19 -38.52
CA GLY A 216 -47.30 -18.49 -39.95
C GLY A 216 -45.80 -18.58 -40.28
N ARG A 217 -45.42 -19.00 -41.50
CA ARG A 217 -44.03 -19.04 -41.94
C ARG A 217 -43.32 -17.66 -41.92
N ARG A 218 -44.10 -16.56 -42.00
CA ARG A 218 -43.55 -15.19 -42.10
C ARG A 218 -42.90 -14.69 -40.83
N LEU A 219 -43.45 -14.95 -39.64
CA LEU A 219 -42.86 -14.48 -38.37
C LEU A 219 -41.49 -15.14 -38.07
N PRO A 220 -41.39 -16.50 -38.16
CA PRO A 220 -40.06 -17.13 -38.00
C PRO A 220 -39.03 -16.62 -39.03
N GLN A 221 -39.45 -16.46 -40.29
CA GLN A 221 -38.55 -16.01 -41.36
C GLN A 221 -38.08 -14.56 -41.13
N SER A 222 -38.93 -13.67 -40.68
CA SER A 222 -38.55 -12.29 -40.35
C SER A 222 -37.64 -12.22 -39.14
N VAL A 223 -37.84 -13.08 -38.11
CA VAL A 223 -36.93 -13.21 -36.95
C VAL A 223 -35.57 -13.75 -37.39
N GLU A 224 -35.53 -14.79 -38.24
CA GLU A 224 -34.27 -15.32 -38.80
C GLU A 224 -33.51 -14.25 -39.59
N THR A 225 -34.19 -13.52 -40.48
CA THR A 225 -33.58 -12.42 -41.24
C THR A 225 -33.00 -11.34 -40.34
N ALA A 226 -33.70 -10.97 -39.24
CA ALA A 226 -33.18 -10.02 -38.28
C ALA A 226 -31.95 -10.53 -37.53
N LEU A 227 -31.96 -11.80 -37.12
CA LEU A 227 -30.85 -12.46 -36.40
C LEU A 227 -29.60 -12.59 -37.28
N ASP A 228 -29.80 -12.93 -38.57
CA ASP A 228 -28.68 -13.06 -39.52
C ASP A 228 -28.03 -11.70 -39.82
N LEU A 229 -28.83 -10.65 -39.98
CA LEU A 229 -28.33 -9.29 -40.25
C LEU A 229 -27.54 -8.70 -39.08
N THR A 230 -27.83 -9.09 -37.85
CA THR A 230 -27.25 -8.55 -36.63
C THR A 230 -26.29 -9.50 -35.92
N SER A 231 -25.99 -10.64 -36.51
CA SER A 231 -25.22 -11.72 -35.85
C SER A 231 -25.87 -12.20 -34.54
N GLY A 232 -27.21 -12.30 -34.51
CA GLY A 232 -27.95 -12.96 -33.46
C GLY A 232 -28.81 -12.07 -32.55
N LEU A 233 -29.10 -10.83 -32.93
CA LEU A 233 -29.96 -9.91 -32.17
C LEU A 233 -31.23 -9.60 -32.96
N VAL A 234 -32.36 -9.54 -32.27
CA VAL A 234 -33.61 -9.03 -32.81
C VAL A 234 -34.35 -8.22 -31.79
N ASP A 235 -34.79 -7.03 -32.15
CA ASP A 235 -35.62 -6.17 -31.34
C ASP A 235 -37.08 -6.24 -31.90
N VAL A 236 -38.07 -6.26 -31.00
CA VAL A 236 -39.46 -6.25 -31.35
C VAL A 236 -40.12 -5.05 -30.72
N SER A 237 -40.73 -4.19 -31.52
CA SER A 237 -41.51 -3.06 -31.02
C SER A 237 -42.99 -3.43 -30.91
N PHE A 238 -43.56 -3.29 -29.71
CA PHE A 238 -44.95 -3.50 -29.38
C PHE A 238 -45.44 -2.38 -28.44
N GLU A 239 -46.51 -1.70 -28.78
CA GLU A 239 -47.08 -0.57 -28.00
C GLU A 239 -46.06 0.48 -27.59
N ASN A 240 -45.16 0.87 -28.49
CA ASN A 240 -44.08 1.80 -28.27
C ASN A 240 -43.05 1.34 -27.22
N LYS A 241 -43.00 0.06 -26.88
CA LYS A 241 -41.99 -0.58 -26.07
C LYS A 241 -41.13 -1.49 -26.91
N PHE A 242 -39.83 -1.52 -26.63
CA PHE A 242 -38.86 -2.38 -27.30
C PHE A 242 -38.56 -3.60 -26.45
N TYR A 243 -38.66 -4.78 -27.04
CA TYR A 243 -38.30 -6.06 -26.45
C TYR A 243 -37.13 -6.65 -27.25
N SER A 244 -36.02 -6.86 -26.60
CA SER A 244 -34.79 -7.38 -27.24
C SER A 244 -34.63 -8.87 -26.97
N PHE A 245 -34.37 -9.65 -28.03
CA PHE A 245 -34.09 -11.09 -27.98
C PHE A 245 -32.73 -11.37 -28.62
N SER A 246 -32.06 -12.44 -28.13
CA SER A 246 -30.76 -12.82 -28.66
C SER A 246 -30.68 -14.33 -28.87
N GLN A 247 -30.27 -14.72 -30.06
CA GLN A 247 -29.92 -16.11 -30.33
C GLN A 247 -28.62 -16.52 -29.61
N ASN A 248 -27.81 -15.55 -29.19
CA ASN A 248 -26.52 -15.81 -28.52
C ASN A 248 -26.69 -16.01 -27.02
N LEU A 249 -27.31 -15.06 -26.33
CA LEU A 249 -27.51 -15.11 -24.86
C LEU A 249 -28.78 -14.34 -24.49
N GLY A 250 -29.72 -14.98 -23.81
CA GLY A 250 -30.94 -14.31 -23.33
C GLY A 250 -31.53 -14.98 -22.08
N CYS A 251 -32.23 -14.22 -21.28
CA CYS A 251 -32.95 -14.74 -20.12
C CYS A 251 -34.33 -15.28 -20.57
N ILE A 252 -34.56 -16.55 -20.39
CA ILE A 252 -35.80 -17.24 -20.77
C ILE A 252 -37.02 -16.65 -20.05
N LYS A 253 -36.88 -16.19 -18.80
CA LYS A 253 -37.97 -15.68 -17.98
C LYS A 253 -38.26 -14.20 -18.19
N CYS A 254 -37.20 -13.37 -18.31
CA CYS A 254 -37.33 -11.91 -18.38
C CYS A 254 -37.24 -11.37 -19.81
N GLY A 255 -36.88 -12.19 -20.80
CA GLY A 255 -36.69 -11.75 -22.20
C GLY A 255 -35.48 -10.84 -22.42
N MET A 256 -34.68 -10.55 -21.39
CA MET A 256 -33.51 -9.68 -21.50
C MET A 256 -32.40 -10.35 -22.30
N SER A 257 -31.88 -9.65 -23.29
CA SER A 257 -30.72 -10.08 -24.10
C SER A 257 -29.41 -9.57 -23.53
N PHE A 258 -28.40 -10.38 -23.71
CA PHE A 258 -27.04 -10.09 -23.21
C PHE A 258 -26.00 -10.27 -24.33
N ASP A 259 -25.09 -9.31 -24.46
CA ASP A 259 -23.93 -9.48 -25.34
C ASP A 259 -22.97 -10.50 -24.77
N LYS A 260 -22.18 -11.14 -25.65
CA LYS A 260 -21.13 -12.04 -25.25
C LYS A 260 -20.13 -11.29 -24.36
N LEU A 261 -19.80 -11.89 -23.21
CA LEU A 261 -18.84 -11.32 -22.30
C LEU A 261 -17.41 -11.54 -22.81
N GLU A 262 -16.62 -10.47 -22.69
CA GLU A 262 -15.20 -10.45 -23.02
C GLU A 262 -14.34 -10.30 -21.74
N PRO A 263 -13.04 -10.63 -21.77
CA PRO A 263 -12.17 -10.46 -20.60
C PRO A 263 -12.16 -9.03 -20.03
N ARG A 264 -12.40 -8.00 -20.86
CA ARG A 264 -12.51 -6.60 -20.42
C ARG A 264 -13.70 -6.32 -19.52
N ASP A 265 -14.78 -7.10 -19.63
CA ASP A 265 -16.00 -6.97 -18.81
C ASP A 265 -15.77 -7.45 -17.37
N PHE A 266 -14.72 -8.23 -17.13
CA PHE A 266 -14.29 -8.68 -15.82
C PHE A 266 -13.14 -7.85 -15.23
N SER A 267 -12.74 -6.78 -15.91
CA SER A 267 -11.69 -5.88 -15.42
C SER A 267 -12.30 -4.67 -14.72
N PHE A 268 -12.06 -4.52 -13.43
CA PHE A 268 -12.48 -3.33 -12.68
C PHE A 268 -11.67 -2.07 -13.03
N ASN A 269 -10.58 -2.20 -13.81
CA ASN A 269 -9.81 -1.09 -14.37
C ASN A 269 -10.35 -0.64 -15.74
N SER A 270 -11.28 -1.40 -16.32
CA SER A 270 -11.95 -1.09 -17.59
C SER A 270 -13.31 -0.46 -17.32
N PRO A 271 -13.72 0.58 -18.08
CA PRO A 271 -15.06 1.17 -17.97
C PRO A 271 -16.20 0.16 -18.21
N PHE A 272 -15.93 -0.91 -18.97
CA PHE A 272 -16.92 -1.95 -19.29
C PHE A 272 -17.16 -2.89 -18.10
N GLY A 273 -16.13 -3.21 -17.31
CA GLY A 273 -16.21 -4.13 -16.18
C GLY A 273 -16.41 -3.43 -14.82
N ALA A 274 -16.00 -2.18 -14.70
CA ALA A 274 -16.02 -1.45 -13.43
C ALA A 274 -17.45 -1.17 -12.93
N CYS A 275 -17.62 -1.25 -11.61
CA CYS A 275 -18.82 -0.72 -10.96
C CYS A 275 -18.91 0.79 -11.18
N LYS A 276 -20.01 1.26 -11.75
CA LYS A 276 -20.21 2.68 -12.08
C LYS A 276 -20.26 3.59 -10.84
N SER A 277 -20.72 3.07 -9.69
CA SER A 277 -20.83 3.85 -8.45
C SER A 277 -19.48 4.16 -7.82
N CYS A 278 -18.54 3.19 -7.78
CA CYS A 278 -17.22 3.38 -7.18
C CYS A 278 -16.09 3.45 -8.23
N ASN A 279 -16.41 3.48 -9.52
CA ASN A 279 -15.42 3.48 -10.61
C ASN A 279 -14.36 2.38 -10.48
N GLY A 280 -14.76 1.18 -10.02
CA GLY A 280 -13.87 0.05 -9.84
C GLY A 280 -12.99 0.08 -8.58
N LEU A 281 -13.21 1.03 -7.66
CA LEU A 281 -12.45 1.12 -6.41
C LEU A 281 -12.91 0.10 -5.35
N GLY A 282 -14.17 -0.36 -5.41
CA GLY A 282 -14.77 -1.26 -4.42
C GLY A 282 -15.19 -0.56 -3.13
N VAL A 283 -14.76 0.68 -2.95
CA VAL A 283 -15.02 1.49 -1.76
C VAL A 283 -15.59 2.84 -2.14
N SER A 284 -16.36 3.42 -1.23
CA SER A 284 -16.83 4.79 -1.28
C SER A 284 -16.32 5.55 -0.06
N TYR A 285 -15.96 6.81 -0.28
CA TYR A 285 -15.58 7.72 0.80
C TYR A 285 -16.80 8.54 1.19
N GLU A 286 -17.30 8.33 2.40
CA GLU A 286 -18.41 9.07 2.97
C GLU A 286 -17.92 9.96 4.10
N ILE A 287 -18.37 11.24 4.10
CA ILE A 287 -18.05 12.14 5.20
C ILE A 287 -18.72 11.64 6.46
N TYR A 288 -17.92 11.51 7.50
CA TYR A 288 -18.39 11.06 8.79
C TYR A 288 -18.67 12.25 9.72
N GLU A 289 -19.92 12.37 10.17
CA GLU A 289 -20.42 13.51 10.94
C GLU A 289 -19.51 13.87 12.14
N GLN A 290 -19.07 12.86 12.86
CA GLN A 290 -18.24 13.06 14.07
C GLN A 290 -16.86 13.64 13.77
N LEU A 291 -16.30 13.38 12.59
CA LEU A 291 -14.99 13.92 12.18
C LEU A 291 -15.06 15.40 11.79
N LEU A 292 -16.27 15.92 11.49
CA LEU A 292 -16.49 17.33 11.21
C LEU A 292 -16.63 18.17 12.49
N ILE A 293 -16.68 17.56 13.64
CA ILE A 293 -16.86 18.25 14.91
C ILE A 293 -15.53 18.22 15.67
N LYS A 294 -14.86 19.37 15.79
CA LYS A 294 -13.56 19.46 16.47
C LYS A 294 -13.64 19.07 17.94
N ASP A 295 -14.60 19.63 18.63
CA ASP A 295 -14.93 19.33 20.03
C ASP A 295 -16.44 19.61 20.23
N PRO A 296 -17.25 18.65 20.69
CA PRO A 296 -18.67 18.84 20.95
C PRO A 296 -18.99 19.90 22.00
N ASN A 297 -18.00 20.27 22.83
CA ASN A 297 -18.15 21.33 23.83
C ASN A 297 -17.99 22.73 23.25
N LEU A 298 -17.43 22.88 22.06
CA LEU A 298 -17.30 24.15 21.37
C LEU A 298 -18.64 24.59 20.77
N SER A 299 -18.87 25.89 20.76
CA SER A 299 -19.98 26.55 20.09
C SER A 299 -19.64 26.91 18.63
N VAL A 300 -20.64 27.35 17.86
CA VAL A 300 -20.42 27.87 16.49
C VAL A 300 -19.49 29.09 16.52
N ASN A 301 -19.63 29.99 17.50
CA ASN A 301 -18.75 31.16 17.68
C ASN A 301 -17.30 30.76 17.92
N GLU A 302 -17.04 29.62 18.57
CA GLU A 302 -15.72 29.04 18.86
C GLU A 302 -15.18 28.16 17.72
N ASN A 303 -15.84 28.20 16.56
CA ASN A 303 -15.44 27.48 15.35
C ASN A 303 -15.43 25.94 15.53
N VAL A 304 -16.53 25.37 15.98
CA VAL A 304 -16.73 23.93 16.18
C VAL A 304 -16.44 23.09 14.92
N PHE A 305 -16.68 23.66 13.74
CA PHE A 305 -16.41 22.97 12.47
C PHE A 305 -15.04 23.34 11.86
N PRO A 306 -14.44 22.44 11.04
CA PRO A 306 -13.25 22.74 10.26
C PRO A 306 -13.45 23.97 9.35
N ASP A 307 -12.37 24.60 8.93
CA ASP A 307 -12.33 25.74 8.01
C ASP A 307 -13.02 27.03 8.50
N MET A 308 -13.77 27.04 9.60
CA MET A 308 -14.44 28.27 10.07
C MET A 308 -13.47 29.35 10.50
N SER A 309 -12.32 28.99 11.05
CA SER A 309 -11.28 29.95 11.46
C SER A 309 -10.48 30.53 10.29
N THR A 310 -10.32 29.75 9.21
CA THR A 310 -9.45 30.08 8.06
C THR A 310 -10.23 30.68 6.88
N ARG A 311 -11.48 30.25 6.67
CA ARG A 311 -12.33 30.65 5.53
C ARG A 311 -13.45 31.56 5.97
N LYS A 312 -13.22 32.89 5.90
CA LYS A 312 -14.20 33.92 6.31
C LYS A 312 -15.58 33.76 5.66
N TYR A 313 -15.63 33.40 4.38
CA TYR A 313 -16.89 33.19 3.67
C TYR A 313 -17.67 31.97 4.22
N PHE A 314 -16.99 30.87 4.47
CA PHE A 314 -17.61 29.68 5.04
C PHE A 314 -18.17 29.92 6.45
N ARG A 315 -17.42 30.66 7.28
CA ARG A 315 -17.91 31.11 8.59
C ARG A 315 -19.16 31.98 8.46
N ALA A 316 -19.16 32.95 7.53
CA ALA A 316 -20.31 33.82 7.30
C ALA A 316 -21.56 33.04 6.82
N GLN A 317 -21.39 32.00 6.01
CA GLN A 317 -22.49 31.09 5.62
C GLN A 317 -23.10 30.40 6.85
N ILE A 318 -22.29 29.83 7.72
CA ILE A 318 -22.78 29.10 8.92
C ILE A 318 -23.50 30.09 9.86
N HIS A 319 -22.94 31.26 10.10
CA HIS A 319 -23.58 32.27 10.95
C HIS A 319 -24.90 32.78 10.35
N GLY A 320 -24.98 32.99 9.03
CA GLY A 320 -26.21 33.37 8.37
C GLY A 320 -27.32 32.32 8.47
N VAL A 321 -26.95 31.05 8.41
CA VAL A 321 -27.87 29.94 8.65
C VAL A 321 -28.35 29.90 10.10
N CYS A 322 -27.44 30.08 11.06
CA CYS A 322 -27.80 30.13 12.46
C CYS A 322 -28.78 31.29 12.76
N GLU A 323 -28.53 32.46 12.19
CA GLU A 323 -29.42 33.63 12.30
C GLU A 323 -30.81 33.35 11.71
N HIS A 324 -30.87 32.76 10.52
CA HIS A 324 -32.13 32.46 9.79
C HIS A 324 -32.99 31.43 10.52
N PHE A 325 -32.40 30.35 11.01
CA PHE A 325 -33.11 29.25 11.66
C PHE A 325 -33.17 29.34 13.20
N GLY A 326 -32.71 30.46 13.78
CA GLY A 326 -32.71 30.64 15.24
C GLY A 326 -31.83 29.64 15.98
N ILE A 327 -30.71 29.23 15.39
CA ILE A 327 -29.76 28.30 16.02
C ILE A 327 -28.83 29.11 16.92
N PRO A 328 -28.75 28.85 18.24
CA PRO A 328 -27.87 29.58 19.13
C PRO A 328 -26.41 29.33 18.79
N THR A 329 -25.65 30.42 18.59
CA THR A 329 -24.24 30.34 18.17
C THR A 329 -23.24 30.31 19.32
N ASP A 330 -23.68 30.62 20.53
CA ASP A 330 -22.93 30.63 21.79
C ASP A 330 -23.04 29.33 22.60
N GLN A 331 -23.99 28.49 22.24
CA GLN A 331 -24.26 27.24 22.93
C GLN A 331 -23.32 26.11 22.43
N PRO A 332 -22.79 25.21 23.31
CA PRO A 332 -22.05 24.05 22.90
C PRO A 332 -22.80 23.17 21.89
N TYR A 333 -22.12 22.69 20.87
CA TYR A 333 -22.70 21.89 19.80
C TYR A 333 -23.45 20.63 20.31
N LYS A 334 -22.94 20.00 21.38
CA LYS A 334 -23.60 18.85 22.01
C LYS A 334 -25.03 19.14 22.45
N ASN A 335 -25.30 20.38 22.88
CA ASN A 335 -26.60 20.81 23.42
C ASN A 335 -27.60 21.24 22.32
N LEU A 336 -27.16 21.38 21.06
CA LEU A 336 -28.07 21.64 19.95
C LEU A 336 -28.99 20.48 19.69
N SER A 337 -30.24 20.75 19.34
CA SER A 337 -31.22 19.72 18.97
C SER A 337 -30.81 18.99 17.68
N ARG A 338 -31.29 17.77 17.46
CA ARG A 338 -30.98 16.99 16.26
C ARG A 338 -31.37 17.76 14.98
N LYS A 339 -32.54 18.42 14.96
CA LYS A 339 -32.99 19.24 13.84
C LYS A 339 -32.02 20.39 13.50
N GLN A 340 -31.50 21.07 14.53
CA GLN A 340 -30.53 22.16 14.34
C GLN A 340 -29.17 21.62 13.80
N LYS A 341 -28.72 20.48 14.31
CA LYS A 341 -27.54 19.78 13.80
C LYS A 341 -27.71 19.36 12.35
N ASP A 342 -28.86 18.80 12.01
CA ASP A 342 -29.16 18.36 10.63
C ASP A 342 -29.16 19.53 9.64
N ILE A 343 -29.68 20.69 10.00
CA ILE A 343 -29.63 21.91 9.18
C ILE A 343 -28.17 22.32 8.91
N LEU A 344 -27.33 22.32 9.94
CA LEU A 344 -25.93 22.68 9.80
C LEU A 344 -25.16 21.67 8.96
N LEU A 345 -25.43 20.38 9.12
CA LEU A 345 -24.70 19.30 8.46
C LEU A 345 -25.20 19.04 7.03
N TYR A 346 -26.50 19.01 6.80
CA TYR A 346 -27.11 18.58 5.53
C TYR A 346 -27.74 19.70 4.73
N GLY A 347 -27.98 20.89 5.34
CA GLY A 347 -28.44 22.07 4.65
C GLY A 347 -29.86 22.49 4.94
N SER A 348 -30.31 23.56 4.28
CA SER A 348 -31.58 24.24 4.49
C SER A 348 -32.76 23.67 3.66
N ASN A 349 -32.63 22.46 3.08
CA ASN A 349 -33.62 21.81 2.24
C ASN A 349 -34.21 22.71 1.11
N GLY A 350 -33.35 23.56 0.54
CA GLY A 350 -33.70 24.46 -0.54
C GLY A 350 -34.19 25.86 -0.08
N GLU A 351 -34.42 26.05 1.21
CA GLU A 351 -34.78 27.36 1.75
C GLU A 351 -33.61 28.37 1.66
N SER A 352 -33.89 29.56 1.15
CA SER A 352 -32.88 30.57 0.91
C SER A 352 -32.52 31.30 2.21
N THR A 353 -31.25 31.27 2.54
CA THR A 353 -30.67 31.93 3.73
C THR A 353 -29.95 33.23 3.33
N VAL A 354 -29.89 34.18 4.25
CA VAL A 354 -29.17 35.45 4.05
C VAL A 354 -27.75 35.33 4.52
N ILE A 355 -26.80 35.47 3.60
CA ILE A 355 -25.37 35.39 3.90
C ILE A 355 -24.78 36.81 3.83
N ARG A 356 -24.32 37.36 4.96
CA ARG A 356 -23.64 38.66 5.04
C ARG A 356 -22.14 38.41 5.12
N TYR A 357 -21.43 38.83 4.08
CA TYR A 357 -19.98 38.62 3.98
C TYR A 357 -19.24 39.91 3.70
N VAL A 358 -18.20 40.17 4.49
CA VAL A 358 -17.27 41.29 4.26
C VAL A 358 -15.99 40.72 3.64
N ASN A 359 -15.67 41.13 2.42
CA ASN A 359 -14.51 40.65 1.72
C ASN A 359 -13.20 41.22 2.31
N ARG A 360 -12.03 40.75 1.85
CA ARG A 360 -10.72 41.24 2.31
C ARG A 360 -10.45 42.73 2.01
N PHE A 361 -11.26 43.33 1.16
CA PHE A 361 -11.15 44.76 0.80
C PHE A 361 -12.17 45.64 1.56
N GLY A 362 -12.88 45.06 2.56
CA GLY A 362 -13.86 45.80 3.36
C GLY A 362 -15.25 45.93 2.74
N ASN A 363 -15.48 45.45 1.53
CA ASN A 363 -16.78 45.57 0.86
C ASN A 363 -17.77 44.53 1.43
N SER A 364 -18.92 45.01 1.93
CA SER A 364 -20.00 44.14 2.39
C SER A 364 -20.84 43.64 1.18
N ARG A 365 -21.15 42.35 1.17
CA ARG A 365 -22.05 41.74 0.20
C ARG A 365 -23.12 40.92 0.93
N VAL A 366 -24.34 41.02 0.49
CA VAL A 366 -25.46 40.23 0.98
C VAL A 366 -25.93 39.32 -0.15
N TRP A 367 -25.96 38.01 0.13
CA TRP A 367 -26.39 37.00 -0.82
C TRP A 367 -27.57 36.21 -0.26
N HIS A 368 -28.54 35.93 -1.11
CA HIS A 368 -29.67 35.05 -0.81
C HIS A 368 -29.44 33.74 -1.54
N ARG A 369 -29.11 32.69 -0.81
CA ARG A 369 -28.86 31.36 -1.39
C ARG A 369 -29.25 30.24 -0.42
N PRO A 370 -29.77 29.11 -0.94
CA PRO A 370 -29.95 27.93 -0.10
C PRO A 370 -28.59 27.45 0.44
N TYR A 371 -28.57 27.11 1.70
CA TYR A 371 -27.41 26.53 2.34
C TYR A 371 -27.37 25.02 2.06
N ARG A 372 -26.27 24.54 1.52
CA ARG A 372 -26.12 23.14 1.11
C ARG A 372 -25.79 22.18 2.24
N GLY A 373 -25.32 22.66 3.39
CA GLY A 373 -24.79 21.84 4.48
C GLY A 373 -23.29 21.60 4.38
N ILE A 374 -22.66 21.39 5.52
CA ILE A 374 -21.21 21.14 5.61
C ILE A 374 -20.82 19.87 4.86
N ILE A 375 -21.57 18.79 5.04
CA ILE A 375 -21.30 17.48 4.42
C ILE A 375 -21.30 17.58 2.89
N PRO A 376 -22.34 18.09 2.21
CA PRO A 376 -22.32 18.28 0.77
C PRO A 376 -21.23 19.24 0.27
N ILE A 377 -20.90 20.30 1.04
CA ILE A 377 -19.85 21.24 0.69
C ILE A 377 -18.47 20.56 0.70
N PHE A 378 -18.17 19.80 1.74
CA PHE A 378 -16.89 19.08 1.87
C PHE A 378 -16.77 17.96 0.83
N LYS A 379 -17.86 17.21 0.58
CA LYS A 379 -17.91 16.20 -0.48
C LYS A 379 -17.62 16.79 -1.85
N LYS A 380 -18.30 17.89 -2.19
CA LYS A 380 -18.07 18.61 -3.45
C LYS A 380 -16.62 19.09 -3.58
N ASN A 381 -16.07 19.68 -2.53
CA ASN A 381 -14.69 20.17 -2.54
C ASN A 381 -13.68 19.00 -2.73
N TYR A 382 -13.93 17.84 -2.15
CA TYR A 382 -13.15 16.64 -2.37
C TYR A 382 -13.18 16.14 -3.81
N GLU A 383 -14.37 16.15 -4.41
CA GLU A 383 -14.61 15.67 -5.79
C GLU A 383 -14.03 16.62 -6.85
N GLU A 384 -14.13 17.93 -6.63
CA GLU A 384 -13.76 18.96 -7.62
C GLU A 384 -12.32 19.47 -7.50
N THR A 385 -11.59 19.14 -6.41
CA THR A 385 -10.22 19.63 -6.24
C THR A 385 -9.22 18.90 -7.14
N ASN A 386 -8.35 19.69 -7.79
CA ASN A 386 -7.21 19.19 -8.55
C ASN A 386 -5.92 19.10 -7.70
N SER A 387 -5.95 19.63 -6.48
CA SER A 387 -4.80 19.61 -5.56
C SER A 387 -4.81 18.35 -4.71
N GLU A 388 -3.74 17.56 -4.77
CA GLU A 388 -3.56 16.35 -3.97
C GLU A 388 -3.59 16.68 -2.46
N ALA A 389 -2.90 17.76 -2.05
CA ALA A 389 -2.91 18.21 -0.67
C ALA A 389 -4.30 18.63 -0.16
N ALA A 390 -5.12 19.27 -1.02
CA ALA A 390 -6.49 19.62 -0.66
C ALA A 390 -7.38 18.36 -0.61
N ARG A 391 -7.15 17.38 -1.49
CA ARG A 391 -7.85 16.09 -1.47
C ARG A 391 -7.55 15.33 -0.19
N ASP A 392 -6.28 15.25 0.21
CA ASP A 392 -5.86 14.62 1.47
C ASP A 392 -6.45 15.35 2.69
N TYR A 393 -6.54 16.68 2.63
CA TYR A 393 -7.20 17.46 3.68
C TYR A 393 -8.67 17.10 3.86
N TYR A 394 -9.47 16.98 2.77
CA TYR A 394 -10.87 16.59 2.90
C TYR A 394 -11.04 15.13 3.26
N LYS A 395 -10.13 14.25 2.80
CA LYS A 395 -10.15 12.82 3.08
C LYS A 395 -10.09 12.50 4.57
N GLN A 396 -9.43 13.32 5.39
CA GLN A 396 -9.37 13.12 6.85
C GLN A 396 -10.76 13.20 7.55
N PHE A 397 -11.77 13.80 6.91
CA PHE A 397 -13.14 13.86 7.42
C PHE A 397 -14.04 12.74 6.85
N MET A 398 -13.46 11.82 6.10
CA MET A 398 -14.18 10.74 5.42
C MET A 398 -13.84 9.39 6.03
N ARG A 399 -14.83 8.50 6.00
CA ARG A 399 -14.67 7.09 6.30
C ARG A 399 -14.77 6.30 5.01
N GLU A 400 -13.86 5.34 4.86
CA GLU A 400 -13.93 4.36 3.80
C GLU A 400 -14.98 3.30 4.15
N ARG A 401 -15.92 3.05 3.24
CA ARG A 401 -16.91 2.00 3.32
C ARG A 401 -16.91 1.16 2.06
N HIS A 402 -17.30 -0.09 2.18
CA HIS A 402 -17.59 -0.89 1.00
C HIS A 402 -18.65 -0.20 0.14
N CYS A 403 -18.46 -0.22 -1.16
CA CYS A 403 -19.42 0.34 -2.10
C CYS A 403 -20.74 -0.43 -1.98
N SER A 404 -21.84 0.25 -1.64
CA SER A 404 -23.16 -0.36 -1.43
C SER A 404 -23.75 -1.02 -2.68
N VAL A 405 -23.27 -0.68 -3.89
CA VAL A 405 -23.72 -1.25 -5.17
C VAL A 405 -23.01 -2.54 -5.51
N CYS A 406 -21.68 -2.60 -5.31
CA CYS A 406 -20.88 -3.78 -5.68
C CYS A 406 -20.37 -4.56 -4.47
N ASP A 407 -20.67 -4.14 -3.27
CA ASP A 407 -20.27 -4.79 -2.00
C ASP A 407 -18.76 -5.13 -1.94
N GLY A 408 -17.93 -4.18 -2.41
CA GLY A 408 -16.48 -4.35 -2.47
C GLY A 408 -15.93 -5.12 -3.67
N GLU A 409 -16.73 -5.81 -4.45
CA GLU A 409 -16.30 -6.65 -5.58
C GLU A 409 -15.76 -5.86 -6.78
N ARG A 410 -15.94 -4.52 -6.82
CA ARG A 410 -15.40 -3.60 -7.83
C ARG A 410 -16.03 -3.72 -9.22
N LEU A 411 -16.76 -4.81 -9.52
CA LEU A 411 -17.33 -5.11 -10.82
C LEU A 411 -18.77 -4.62 -10.95
N ASN A 412 -19.22 -4.44 -12.20
CA ASN A 412 -20.59 -4.11 -12.52
C ASN A 412 -21.53 -5.30 -12.18
N PRO A 413 -22.86 -5.06 -12.02
CA PRO A 413 -23.80 -6.11 -11.63
C PRO A 413 -23.86 -7.30 -12.60
N ARG A 414 -23.62 -7.06 -13.90
CA ARG A 414 -23.64 -8.11 -14.93
C ARG A 414 -22.46 -9.08 -14.78
N SER A 415 -21.26 -8.55 -14.63
CA SER A 415 -20.04 -9.37 -14.49
C SER A 415 -20.00 -10.13 -13.16
N ARG A 416 -20.60 -9.57 -12.10
CA ARG A 416 -20.70 -10.23 -10.77
C ARG A 416 -21.51 -11.51 -10.79
N LEU A 417 -22.50 -11.59 -11.67
CA LEU A 417 -23.44 -12.73 -11.78
C LEU A 417 -22.95 -13.84 -12.73
N VAL A 418 -21.71 -13.75 -13.18
CA VAL A 418 -21.11 -14.83 -13.97
C VAL A 418 -20.38 -15.81 -13.04
N LYS A 419 -20.70 -17.09 -13.18
CA LYS A 419 -20.12 -18.15 -12.36
C LYS A 419 -19.36 -19.19 -13.20
N VAL A 420 -18.26 -19.68 -12.67
CA VAL A 420 -17.59 -20.90 -13.10
C VAL A 420 -17.91 -21.95 -12.07
N LYS A 421 -18.70 -22.94 -12.43
CA LYS A 421 -19.37 -23.83 -11.49
C LYS A 421 -20.20 -23.01 -10.47
N ASP A 422 -19.84 -23.08 -9.19
CA ASP A 422 -20.57 -22.43 -8.10
C ASP A 422 -20.00 -21.06 -7.70
N TYR A 423 -18.85 -20.66 -8.25
CA TYR A 423 -18.09 -19.51 -7.80
C TYR A 423 -18.23 -18.31 -8.75
N SER A 424 -18.56 -17.13 -8.22
CA SER A 424 -18.36 -15.86 -8.90
C SER A 424 -16.90 -15.43 -8.83
N LEU A 425 -16.52 -14.45 -9.65
CA LEU A 425 -15.18 -13.86 -9.57
C LEU A 425 -14.96 -13.13 -8.25
N GLY A 426 -16.03 -12.52 -7.71
CA GLY A 426 -16.03 -11.84 -6.42
C GLY A 426 -15.76 -12.81 -5.27
N ASP A 427 -16.42 -13.98 -5.26
CA ASP A 427 -16.21 -15.01 -4.24
C ASP A 427 -14.73 -15.40 -4.16
N LEU A 428 -14.12 -15.74 -5.31
CA LEU A 428 -12.70 -16.12 -5.35
C LEU A 428 -11.76 -15.01 -4.97
N ASN A 429 -12.03 -13.78 -5.39
CA ASN A 429 -11.19 -12.64 -5.01
C ASN A 429 -11.20 -12.38 -3.49
N ASN A 430 -12.31 -12.69 -2.82
CA ASN A 430 -12.47 -12.47 -1.38
C ASN A 430 -12.07 -13.68 -0.52
N MET A 431 -11.81 -14.82 -1.13
CA MET A 431 -11.28 -16.00 -0.42
C MET A 431 -9.78 -15.85 -0.17
N SER A 432 -9.28 -16.57 0.84
CA SER A 432 -7.85 -16.69 1.07
C SER A 432 -7.15 -17.44 -0.07
N ILE A 433 -5.88 -17.14 -0.32
CA ILE A 433 -5.06 -17.85 -1.31
C ILE A 433 -5.08 -19.36 -1.04
N SER A 434 -5.02 -19.77 0.24
CA SER A 434 -5.05 -21.20 0.60
C SER A 434 -6.35 -21.90 0.21
N GLU A 435 -7.49 -21.23 0.30
CA GLU A 435 -8.80 -21.75 -0.13
C GLU A 435 -8.90 -21.78 -1.64
N SER A 436 -8.46 -20.70 -2.31
CA SER A 436 -8.42 -20.65 -3.77
C SER A 436 -7.58 -21.78 -4.38
N VAL A 437 -6.41 -22.09 -3.80
CA VAL A 437 -5.58 -23.23 -4.24
C VAL A 437 -6.35 -24.54 -4.17
N LYS A 438 -7.12 -24.79 -3.10
CA LYS A 438 -7.91 -26.02 -2.96
C LYS A 438 -9.02 -26.10 -4.01
N ILE A 439 -9.76 -24.98 -4.21
CA ILE A 439 -10.84 -24.91 -5.18
C ILE A 439 -10.33 -25.24 -6.58
N PHE A 440 -9.21 -24.63 -7.00
CA PHE A 440 -8.66 -24.88 -8.35
C PHE A 440 -8.10 -26.29 -8.53
N LYS A 441 -7.57 -26.93 -7.46
CA LYS A 441 -7.17 -28.36 -7.49
C LYS A 441 -8.37 -29.30 -7.64
N ASP A 442 -9.49 -28.96 -6.98
CA ASP A 442 -10.68 -29.81 -6.94
C ASP A 442 -11.66 -29.53 -8.09
N LEU A 443 -11.40 -28.48 -8.90
CA LEU A 443 -12.27 -28.03 -10.00
C LEU A 443 -12.28 -29.07 -11.14
N LYS A 444 -13.33 -29.89 -11.19
CA LYS A 444 -13.52 -30.86 -12.26
C LYS A 444 -14.34 -30.27 -13.39
N LEU A 445 -13.73 -30.06 -14.53
CA LEU A 445 -14.36 -29.63 -15.77
C LEU A 445 -14.46 -30.83 -16.73
N THR A 446 -15.45 -30.80 -17.63
CA THR A 446 -15.70 -31.87 -18.60
C THR A 446 -15.90 -31.33 -20.01
N GLY A 447 -15.69 -32.12 -21.04
CA GLY A 447 -15.90 -31.74 -22.44
C GLY A 447 -15.02 -30.55 -22.88
N ASN A 448 -15.55 -29.71 -23.75
CA ASN A 448 -14.84 -28.55 -24.32
C ASN A 448 -14.37 -27.54 -23.27
N ASP A 449 -15.12 -27.41 -22.17
CA ASP A 449 -14.73 -26.49 -21.08
C ASP A 449 -13.40 -26.91 -20.45
N LYS A 450 -13.12 -28.20 -20.37
CA LYS A 450 -11.83 -28.71 -19.86
C LYS A 450 -10.69 -28.32 -20.79
N GLU A 451 -10.84 -28.55 -22.11
CA GLU A 451 -9.77 -28.21 -23.08
C GLU A 451 -9.44 -26.73 -23.11
N ILE A 452 -10.47 -25.88 -23.02
CA ILE A 452 -10.31 -24.43 -22.99
C ILE A 452 -9.65 -23.95 -21.67
N ALA A 453 -10.05 -24.54 -20.56
CA ALA A 453 -9.64 -24.05 -19.24
C ALA A 453 -8.29 -24.60 -18.78
N GLU A 454 -7.87 -25.80 -19.20
CA GLU A 454 -6.68 -26.48 -18.70
C GLU A 454 -5.40 -25.64 -18.73
N PRO A 455 -5.02 -24.95 -19.84
CA PRO A 455 -3.84 -24.09 -19.84
C PRO A 455 -3.98 -22.90 -18.90
N ILE A 456 -5.19 -22.32 -18.79
CA ILE A 456 -5.46 -21.17 -17.93
C ILE A 456 -5.40 -21.57 -16.45
N LEU A 457 -5.99 -22.72 -16.10
CA LEU A 457 -6.00 -23.25 -14.74
C LEU A 457 -4.59 -23.61 -14.25
N ARG A 458 -3.73 -24.08 -15.13
CA ARG A 458 -2.32 -24.33 -14.81
C ARG A 458 -1.62 -23.07 -14.37
N GLU A 459 -1.74 -21.99 -15.15
CA GLU A 459 -1.15 -20.70 -14.82
C GLU A 459 -1.69 -20.12 -13.51
N ILE A 460 -3.01 -20.22 -13.27
CA ILE A 460 -3.63 -19.78 -12.02
C ILE A 460 -3.09 -20.59 -10.83
N SER A 461 -3.08 -21.93 -10.98
CA SER A 461 -2.67 -22.84 -9.91
C SER A 461 -1.21 -22.66 -9.53
N ASP A 462 -0.33 -22.49 -10.51
CA ASP A 462 1.11 -22.27 -10.27
C ASP A 462 1.33 -20.98 -9.50
N ARG A 463 0.74 -19.85 -9.93
CA ARG A 463 0.86 -18.55 -9.25
C ARG A 463 0.29 -18.57 -7.83
N LEU A 464 -0.89 -19.15 -7.64
CA LEU A 464 -1.49 -19.28 -6.31
C LEU A 464 -0.66 -20.19 -5.39
N THR A 465 -0.09 -21.27 -5.94
CA THR A 465 0.78 -22.18 -5.18
C THR A 465 2.04 -21.44 -4.72
N PHE A 466 2.69 -20.66 -5.59
CA PHE A 466 3.86 -19.87 -5.19
C PHE A 466 3.54 -18.84 -4.11
N LEU A 467 2.40 -18.14 -4.22
CA LEU A 467 1.94 -17.22 -3.17
C LEU A 467 1.73 -17.93 -1.82
N ASN A 468 1.19 -19.14 -1.86
CA ASN A 468 1.00 -19.97 -0.66
C ASN A 468 2.34 -20.44 -0.06
N GLU A 469 3.30 -20.83 -0.90
CA GLU A 469 4.65 -21.28 -0.50
C GLU A 469 5.47 -20.15 0.14
N VAL A 470 5.37 -18.90 -0.32
CA VAL A 470 6.05 -17.75 0.31
C VAL A 470 5.37 -17.27 1.60
N GLY A 471 4.43 -18.03 2.16
CA GLY A 471 3.79 -17.70 3.43
C GLY A 471 2.67 -16.65 3.35
N LEU A 472 2.09 -16.40 2.15
CA LEU A 472 0.99 -15.46 1.93
C LEU A 472 -0.38 -16.14 1.83
N SER A 473 -0.50 -17.34 2.39
CA SER A 473 -1.71 -18.19 2.35
C SER A 473 -2.99 -17.50 2.84
N TYR A 474 -2.87 -16.55 3.77
CA TYR A 474 -3.96 -15.83 4.41
C TYR A 474 -4.47 -14.61 3.61
N LEU A 475 -3.70 -14.13 2.62
CA LEU A 475 -4.10 -12.98 1.83
C LEU A 475 -5.28 -13.30 0.91
N GLN A 476 -6.06 -12.26 0.61
CA GLN A 476 -7.13 -12.29 -0.38
C GLN A 476 -6.67 -11.60 -1.66
N LEU A 477 -7.09 -12.09 -2.83
CA LEU A 477 -6.74 -11.48 -4.12
C LEU A 477 -7.33 -10.06 -4.29
N SER A 478 -8.46 -9.76 -3.60
CA SER A 478 -9.11 -8.44 -3.58
C SER A 478 -8.36 -7.40 -2.74
N ARG A 479 -7.44 -7.82 -1.85
CA ARG A 479 -6.74 -6.92 -0.94
C ARG A 479 -5.94 -5.87 -1.72
N GLY A 480 -6.13 -4.61 -1.36
CA GLY A 480 -5.45 -3.48 -2.00
C GLY A 480 -3.93 -3.52 -1.78
N ALA A 481 -3.15 -3.35 -2.85
CA ALA A 481 -1.68 -3.38 -2.77
C ALA A 481 -1.10 -2.30 -1.83
N ALA A 482 -1.79 -1.15 -1.71
CA ALA A 482 -1.39 -0.07 -0.80
C ALA A 482 -1.55 -0.40 0.70
N THR A 483 -2.27 -1.47 1.05
CA THR A 483 -2.49 -1.92 2.44
C THR A 483 -1.53 -3.03 2.87
N LEU A 484 -0.65 -3.46 1.97
CA LEU A 484 0.35 -4.49 2.24
C LEU A 484 1.51 -3.93 3.06
N SER A 485 2.01 -4.73 3.98
CA SER A 485 3.30 -4.45 4.62
C SER A 485 4.45 -4.56 3.61
N GLY A 486 5.61 -3.97 3.92
CA GLY A 486 6.79 -4.06 3.06
C GLY A 486 7.19 -5.50 2.75
N GLY A 487 7.22 -6.37 3.76
CA GLY A 487 7.52 -7.79 3.60
C GLY A 487 6.46 -8.56 2.79
N GLU A 488 5.15 -8.26 2.95
CA GLU A 488 4.09 -8.86 2.12
C GLU A 488 4.27 -8.50 0.64
N ALA A 489 4.53 -7.21 0.34
CA ALA A 489 4.73 -6.74 -1.02
C ALA A 489 5.99 -7.36 -1.68
N GLN A 490 7.07 -7.51 -0.91
CA GLN A 490 8.30 -8.14 -1.37
C GLN A 490 8.09 -9.63 -1.70
N ARG A 491 7.40 -10.37 -0.84
CA ARG A 491 7.08 -11.79 -1.09
C ARG A 491 6.14 -12.00 -2.27
N ILE A 492 5.19 -11.08 -2.51
CA ILE A 492 4.37 -11.11 -3.72
C ILE A 492 5.25 -11.00 -4.97
N ARG A 493 6.22 -10.08 -4.99
CA ARG A 493 7.16 -9.95 -6.11
C ARG A 493 8.00 -11.21 -6.27
N LEU A 494 8.51 -11.77 -5.17
CA LEU A 494 9.26 -13.02 -5.20
C LEU A 494 8.44 -14.14 -5.82
N ALA A 495 7.20 -14.34 -5.37
CA ALA A 495 6.29 -15.35 -5.92
C ALA A 495 6.03 -15.13 -7.42
N THR A 496 5.84 -13.87 -7.85
CA THR A 496 5.64 -13.54 -9.28
C THR A 496 6.87 -13.86 -10.12
N GLN A 497 8.08 -13.59 -9.61
CA GLN A 497 9.32 -13.90 -10.33
C GLN A 497 9.58 -15.41 -10.45
N ILE A 498 9.29 -16.18 -9.40
CA ILE A 498 9.38 -17.64 -9.46
C ILE A 498 8.38 -18.19 -10.48
N GLY A 499 7.17 -17.66 -10.49
CA GLY A 499 6.12 -18.00 -11.46
C GLY A 499 6.51 -17.74 -12.92
N SER A 500 7.45 -16.82 -13.17
CA SER A 500 7.95 -16.56 -14.53
C SER A 500 8.84 -17.68 -15.10
N GLY A 501 9.33 -18.60 -14.24
CA GLY A 501 10.16 -19.73 -14.64
C GLY A 501 11.51 -19.37 -15.26
N LEU A 502 12.01 -18.16 -15.02
CA LEU A 502 13.30 -17.69 -15.56
C LEU A 502 14.47 -18.51 -14.98
N THR A 503 15.42 -18.86 -15.82
CA THR A 503 16.64 -19.60 -15.48
C THR A 503 17.89 -18.84 -15.88
N GLY A 504 19.02 -19.09 -15.18
CA GLY A 504 20.28 -18.41 -15.47
C GLY A 504 20.33 -16.94 -15.06
N VAL A 505 19.44 -16.51 -14.18
CA VAL A 505 19.30 -15.13 -13.68
C VAL A 505 20.00 -14.98 -12.33
N LEU A 506 20.50 -13.77 -12.06
CA LEU A 506 20.96 -13.36 -10.73
C LEU A 506 19.83 -12.62 -10.02
N TYR A 507 19.25 -13.24 -8.99
CA TYR A 507 18.28 -12.58 -8.10
C TYR A 507 19.01 -11.95 -6.92
N VAL A 508 18.74 -10.67 -6.68
CA VAL A 508 19.28 -9.92 -5.53
C VAL A 508 18.13 -9.53 -4.62
N LEU A 509 18.12 -10.02 -3.39
CA LEU A 509 17.04 -9.80 -2.42
C LEU A 509 17.55 -9.03 -1.20
N ASP A 510 16.73 -8.09 -0.71
CA ASP A 510 17.01 -7.30 0.49
C ASP A 510 16.12 -7.76 1.65
N GLU A 511 16.71 -8.46 2.62
CA GLU A 511 16.09 -8.89 3.86
C GLU A 511 14.69 -9.53 3.68
N PRO A 512 14.55 -10.59 2.88
CA PRO A 512 13.24 -11.16 2.57
C PRO A 512 12.54 -11.81 3.78
N SER A 513 13.24 -12.08 4.88
CA SER A 513 12.68 -12.62 6.12
C SER A 513 11.96 -11.59 7.00
N VAL A 514 12.03 -10.30 6.66
CA VAL A 514 11.45 -9.21 7.45
C VAL A 514 9.94 -9.39 7.67
N GLY A 515 9.52 -9.21 8.94
CA GLY A 515 8.11 -9.32 9.34
C GLY A 515 7.56 -10.75 9.29
N LEU A 516 8.43 -11.76 9.20
CA LEU A 516 8.05 -13.16 9.23
C LEU A 516 8.14 -13.75 10.63
N HIS A 517 7.10 -14.50 10.99
CA HIS A 517 7.22 -15.44 12.08
C HIS A 517 8.14 -16.60 11.68
N GLN A 518 8.86 -17.23 12.64
CA GLN A 518 9.82 -18.31 12.37
C GLN A 518 9.21 -19.48 11.57
N SER A 519 7.95 -19.79 11.80
CA SER A 519 7.25 -20.85 11.02
C SER A 519 7.07 -20.48 9.53
N ASP A 520 6.97 -19.18 9.20
CA ASP A 520 6.82 -18.73 7.82
C ASP A 520 8.20 -18.54 7.14
N ASN A 521 9.22 -18.22 7.93
CA ASN A 521 10.62 -18.10 7.46
C ASN A 521 11.12 -19.39 6.83
N LYS A 522 10.79 -20.53 7.41
CA LYS A 522 11.15 -21.84 6.84
C LYS A 522 10.60 -22.03 5.41
N LYS A 523 9.36 -21.62 5.17
CA LYS A 523 8.75 -21.71 3.81
C LYS A 523 9.47 -20.77 2.83
N LEU A 524 9.85 -19.58 3.28
CA LEU A 524 10.63 -18.67 2.47
C LEU A 524 11.99 -19.29 2.08
N ILE A 525 12.70 -19.88 3.02
CA ILE A 525 14.00 -20.54 2.76
C ILE A 525 13.82 -21.67 1.71
N GLU A 526 12.82 -22.53 1.87
CA GLU A 526 12.48 -23.57 0.91
C GLU A 526 12.21 -22.98 -0.50
N THR A 527 11.56 -21.84 -0.56
CA THR A 527 11.29 -21.11 -1.81
C THR A 527 12.57 -20.56 -2.46
N LEU A 528 13.49 -19.97 -1.67
CA LEU A 528 14.79 -19.50 -2.16
C LEU A 528 15.66 -20.66 -2.68
N ILE A 529 15.65 -21.79 -1.99
CA ILE A 529 16.33 -23.03 -2.42
C ILE A 529 15.78 -23.51 -3.75
N ARG A 530 14.45 -23.53 -3.90
CA ARG A 530 13.79 -23.89 -5.17
C ARG A 530 14.17 -22.94 -6.31
N LEU A 531 14.23 -21.62 -6.06
CA LEU A 531 14.65 -20.64 -7.04
C LEU A 531 16.10 -20.89 -7.50
N ARG A 532 17.00 -21.24 -6.57
CA ARG A 532 18.36 -21.69 -6.86
C ARG A 532 18.38 -22.97 -7.72
N ASP A 533 17.57 -23.97 -7.35
CA ASP A 533 17.55 -25.29 -7.99
C ASP A 533 16.97 -25.23 -9.43
N LEU A 534 16.26 -24.15 -9.79
CA LEU A 534 15.90 -23.82 -11.16
C LEU A 534 17.10 -23.37 -12.03
N GLY A 535 18.31 -23.32 -11.48
CA GLY A 535 19.52 -22.89 -12.19
C GLY A 535 19.80 -21.38 -12.08
N ASN A 536 19.33 -20.75 -11.01
CA ASN A 536 19.56 -19.32 -10.75
C ASN A 536 20.61 -19.10 -9.65
N THR A 537 21.28 -17.96 -9.71
CA THR A 537 22.07 -17.47 -8.59
C THR A 537 21.19 -16.58 -7.71
N VAL A 538 21.11 -16.90 -6.42
CA VAL A 538 20.28 -16.16 -5.46
C VAL A 538 21.19 -15.48 -4.45
N LEU A 539 21.29 -14.16 -4.53
CA LEU A 539 22.10 -13.32 -3.63
C LEU A 539 21.17 -12.62 -2.66
N VAL A 540 21.32 -12.87 -1.37
CA VAL A 540 20.44 -12.37 -0.32
C VAL A 540 21.21 -11.56 0.70
N VAL A 541 20.79 -10.33 0.98
CA VAL A 541 21.26 -9.58 2.15
C VAL A 541 20.39 -10.00 3.33
N GLU A 542 20.98 -10.59 4.38
CA GLU A 542 20.19 -11.16 5.47
C GLU A 542 20.88 -11.12 6.83
N HIS A 543 20.04 -11.14 7.89
CA HIS A 543 20.43 -11.20 9.28
C HIS A 543 19.83 -12.40 10.03
N ASP A 544 18.95 -13.14 9.39
CA ASP A 544 18.27 -14.29 9.99
C ASP A 544 19.20 -15.50 10.08
N GLU A 545 19.26 -16.11 11.26
CA GLU A 545 20.15 -17.24 11.54
C GLU A 545 19.84 -18.49 10.72
N GLU A 546 18.54 -18.84 10.53
CA GLU A 546 18.14 -20.03 9.76
C GLU A 546 18.47 -19.86 8.27
N THR A 547 18.28 -18.66 7.74
CA THR A 547 18.63 -18.33 6.36
C THR A 547 20.15 -18.42 6.14
N MET A 548 20.95 -17.86 7.06
CA MET A 548 22.41 -17.96 6.99
C MET A 548 22.91 -19.41 7.07
N LYS A 549 22.33 -20.23 7.96
CA LYS A 549 22.69 -21.66 8.08
C LYS A 549 22.27 -22.50 6.88
N SER A 550 21.23 -22.09 6.17
CA SER A 550 20.69 -22.76 4.97
C SER A 550 21.40 -22.36 3.68
N SER A 551 22.26 -21.33 3.72
CA SER A 551 23.01 -20.85 2.56
C SER A 551 24.11 -21.80 2.11
N ASP A 552 24.37 -21.86 0.80
CA ASP A 552 25.49 -22.57 0.22
C ASP A 552 26.81 -21.80 0.46
N HIS A 553 26.73 -20.46 0.47
CA HIS A 553 27.88 -19.60 0.65
C HIS A 553 27.48 -18.37 1.45
N LEU A 554 28.28 -18.00 2.43
CA LEU A 554 28.06 -16.85 3.33
C LEU A 554 29.24 -15.88 3.18
N ILE A 555 28.94 -14.59 3.03
CA ILE A 555 29.89 -13.50 2.97
C ILE A 555 29.58 -12.54 4.12
N ASP A 556 30.53 -12.42 5.07
CA ASP A 556 30.39 -11.50 6.20
C ASP A 556 31.21 -10.23 5.97
N ILE A 557 30.52 -9.07 5.94
CA ILE A 557 31.12 -7.77 5.66
C ILE A 557 31.22 -6.93 6.92
N GLY A 558 32.37 -6.34 7.13
CA GLY A 558 32.62 -5.35 8.17
C GLY A 558 33.69 -5.71 9.10
N TRP A 559 34.17 -4.86 9.90
CA TRP A 559 34.56 -5.04 11.30
C TRP A 559 33.63 -4.24 12.16
N GLY A 560 33.07 -3.16 11.58
CA GLY A 560 32.18 -2.23 12.17
C GLY A 560 31.20 -1.68 11.12
N ALA A 561 30.61 -0.52 11.40
CA ALA A 561 29.71 0.21 10.53
C ALA A 561 30.40 1.46 9.93
N GLY A 562 29.87 1.99 8.83
CA GLY A 562 30.36 3.20 8.20
C GLY A 562 31.83 3.10 7.77
N GLU A 563 32.67 4.03 8.21
CA GLU A 563 34.11 4.04 7.87
C GLU A 563 34.89 2.83 8.42
N GLN A 564 34.43 2.22 9.50
CA GLN A 564 34.99 1.00 10.07
C GLN A 564 34.52 -0.29 9.39
N GLY A 565 33.51 -0.18 8.48
CA GLY A 565 33.01 -1.27 7.66
C GLY A 565 33.76 -1.45 6.34
N GLY A 566 33.11 -2.11 5.39
CA GLY A 566 33.50 -2.17 3.99
C GLY A 566 34.60 -3.19 3.66
N GLU A 567 34.91 -4.13 4.54
CA GLU A 567 35.90 -5.22 4.35
C GLU A 567 35.22 -6.60 4.44
N ILE A 568 35.70 -7.58 3.70
CA ILE A 568 35.25 -8.96 3.84
C ILE A 568 35.98 -9.59 5.04
N VAL A 569 35.26 -9.92 6.09
CA VAL A 569 35.78 -10.48 7.32
C VAL A 569 35.92 -12.00 7.26
N ALA A 570 34.90 -12.63 6.66
CA ALA A 570 34.86 -14.07 6.49
C ALA A 570 34.01 -14.44 5.26
N GLU A 571 34.38 -15.54 4.60
CA GLU A 571 33.62 -16.10 3.46
C GLU A 571 33.70 -17.63 3.45
N GLY A 572 32.66 -18.26 2.91
CA GLY A 572 32.54 -19.71 2.75
C GLY A 572 31.21 -20.25 3.27
N ASN A 573 31.14 -21.54 3.62
CA ASN A 573 29.96 -22.08 4.27
C ASN A 573 29.79 -21.52 5.70
N TRP A 574 28.57 -21.59 6.24
CA TRP A 574 28.31 -21.02 7.57
C TRP A 574 29.18 -21.58 8.69
N LYS A 575 29.63 -22.86 8.60
CA LYS A 575 30.54 -23.46 9.58
C LYS A 575 31.92 -22.82 9.55
N LYS A 576 32.43 -22.46 8.37
CA LYS A 576 33.73 -21.77 8.23
C LYS A 576 33.62 -20.35 8.82
N VAL A 577 32.53 -19.64 8.56
CA VAL A 577 32.31 -18.30 9.12
C VAL A 577 32.11 -18.34 10.63
N SER A 578 31.34 -19.30 11.17
CA SER A 578 31.16 -19.48 12.62
C SER A 578 32.48 -19.86 13.37
N GLY A 579 33.44 -20.45 12.67
CA GLY A 579 34.78 -20.73 13.21
C GLY A 579 35.71 -19.51 13.25
N ASN A 580 35.40 -18.42 12.56
CA ASN A 580 36.21 -17.22 12.52
C ASN A 580 35.93 -16.31 13.73
N LEU A 581 36.91 -16.25 14.67
CA LEU A 581 36.78 -15.43 15.88
C LEU A 581 36.72 -13.93 15.63
N LYS A 582 37.15 -13.48 14.45
CA LYS A 582 37.11 -12.08 14.08
C LYS A 582 35.73 -11.67 13.56
N SER A 583 34.91 -12.59 13.06
CA SER A 583 33.57 -12.34 12.59
C SER A 583 32.59 -12.19 13.76
N VAL A 584 31.98 -11.03 13.92
CA VAL A 584 30.92 -10.80 14.91
C VAL A 584 29.75 -11.73 14.62
N THR A 585 29.30 -11.80 13.37
CA THR A 585 28.29 -12.75 12.92
C THR A 585 28.63 -14.18 13.27
N GLY A 586 29.92 -14.58 13.04
CA GLY A 586 30.41 -15.91 13.35
C GLY A 586 30.35 -16.23 14.84
N GLN A 587 30.63 -15.28 15.73
CA GLN A 587 30.52 -15.45 17.18
C GLN A 587 29.08 -15.73 17.63
N TYR A 588 28.05 -15.02 17.03
CA TYR A 588 26.63 -15.31 17.29
C TYR A 588 26.21 -16.66 16.71
N LEU A 589 26.59 -16.98 15.46
CA LEU A 589 26.24 -18.27 14.82
C LEU A 589 26.85 -19.48 15.55
N SER A 590 28.02 -19.31 16.22
CA SER A 590 28.65 -20.35 17.02
C SER A 590 28.12 -20.46 18.45
N GLY A 591 27.24 -19.55 18.88
CA GLY A 591 26.73 -19.47 20.24
C GLY A 591 27.73 -18.92 21.26
N LYS A 592 28.91 -18.42 20.84
CA LYS A 592 29.88 -17.78 21.73
C LYS A 592 29.40 -16.44 22.26
N GLN A 593 28.65 -15.73 21.45
CA GLN A 593 27.89 -14.55 21.86
C GLN A 593 26.42 -14.84 21.71
N THR A 594 25.62 -14.36 22.65
CA THR A 594 24.17 -14.44 22.62
C THR A 594 23.61 -13.12 23.12
N VAL A 595 22.43 -12.73 22.65
CA VAL A 595 21.73 -11.58 23.20
C VAL A 595 21.26 -11.94 24.62
N PRO A 596 21.76 -11.24 25.66
CA PRO A 596 21.40 -11.55 27.06
C PRO A 596 19.91 -11.23 27.28
N TYR A 597 19.31 -11.89 28.27
CA TYR A 597 17.93 -11.60 28.71
C TYR A 597 17.86 -11.59 30.26
N PRO A 598 16.89 -10.86 30.85
CA PRO A 598 16.78 -10.74 32.29
C PRO A 598 16.41 -12.07 32.98
N ASN A 599 17.11 -12.42 34.03
CA ASN A 599 16.80 -13.59 34.86
C ASN A 599 15.53 -13.39 35.71
N VAL A 600 15.18 -12.14 36.01
CA VAL A 600 14.01 -11.76 36.80
C VAL A 600 13.18 -10.77 36.00
N ARG A 601 11.92 -11.10 35.79
CA ARG A 601 10.96 -10.22 35.09
C ARG A 601 10.47 -9.13 36.03
N ARG A 602 10.22 -7.92 35.47
CA ARG A 602 9.60 -6.83 36.23
C ARG A 602 8.17 -7.23 36.61
N LYS A 603 7.81 -6.97 37.84
CA LYS A 603 6.44 -7.18 38.33
C LYS A 603 5.55 -6.00 37.88
N SER A 604 4.33 -6.30 37.51
CA SER A 604 3.33 -5.25 37.25
C SER A 604 3.07 -4.46 38.52
N ASN A 605 2.85 -3.15 38.40
CA ASN A 605 2.41 -2.27 39.48
C ASN A 605 0.90 -2.45 39.82
N GLY A 606 0.22 -3.37 39.08
CA GLY A 606 -1.23 -3.63 39.23
C GLY A 606 -2.10 -2.78 38.30
N GLU A 607 -1.56 -1.75 37.69
CA GLU A 607 -2.26 -0.93 36.67
C GLU A 607 -2.17 -1.59 35.30
N LYS A 608 -3.25 -1.47 34.51
CA LYS A 608 -3.32 -2.04 33.15
C LYS A 608 -4.28 -1.27 32.27
N ILE A 609 -4.04 -1.31 30.98
CA ILE A 609 -5.02 -0.93 29.97
C ILE A 609 -5.72 -2.20 29.50
N THR A 610 -7.06 -2.20 29.51
CA THR A 610 -7.87 -3.33 29.05
C THR A 610 -8.66 -2.93 27.81
N VAL A 611 -8.41 -3.61 26.69
CA VAL A 611 -9.23 -3.55 25.47
C VAL A 611 -10.26 -4.66 25.53
N ARG A 612 -11.55 -4.33 25.45
CA ARG A 612 -12.65 -5.32 25.53
C ARG A 612 -13.42 -5.39 24.24
N GLY A 613 -13.70 -6.60 23.79
CA GLY A 613 -14.58 -6.86 22.66
C GLY A 613 -14.03 -6.36 21.32
N ALA A 614 -12.73 -6.51 21.08
CA ALA A 614 -12.10 -6.13 19.83
C ALA A 614 -12.57 -7.04 18.68
N LYS A 615 -13.14 -6.44 17.62
CA LYS A 615 -13.77 -7.15 16.47
C LYS A 615 -13.36 -6.60 15.10
N GLU A 616 -12.43 -5.66 15.05
CA GLU A 616 -11.99 -5.10 13.76
C GLU A 616 -11.26 -6.15 12.93
N ASN A 617 -11.46 -6.13 11.63
CA ASN A 617 -10.86 -7.05 10.65
C ASN A 617 -11.09 -8.53 11.05
N ASN A 618 -10.01 -9.28 11.30
CA ASN A 618 -10.08 -10.70 11.66
C ASN A 618 -10.20 -10.99 13.16
N LEU A 619 -10.21 -9.97 14.03
CA LEU A 619 -10.29 -10.17 15.48
C LEU A 619 -11.64 -10.76 15.91
N LYS A 620 -11.63 -11.75 16.81
CA LYS A 620 -12.78 -12.58 17.20
C LYS A 620 -13.35 -12.21 18.58
N ASP A 621 -13.77 -10.94 18.78
CA ASP A 621 -14.35 -10.43 20.03
C ASP A 621 -13.42 -10.66 21.24
N ILE A 622 -12.13 -10.33 21.06
CA ILE A 622 -11.12 -10.60 22.08
C ILE A 622 -11.07 -9.52 23.16
N THR A 623 -10.69 -9.94 24.37
CA THR A 623 -10.35 -9.04 25.47
C THR A 623 -8.89 -9.23 25.81
N VAL A 624 -8.13 -8.14 25.91
CA VAL A 624 -6.67 -8.16 26.11
C VAL A 624 -6.27 -7.14 27.17
N ASP A 625 -5.41 -7.57 28.08
CA ASP A 625 -4.84 -6.75 29.15
C ASP A 625 -3.39 -6.38 28.81
N PHE A 626 -3.06 -5.09 28.93
CA PHE A 626 -1.72 -4.55 28.78
C PHE A 626 -1.25 -4.00 30.13
N PRO A 627 -0.43 -4.75 30.89
CA PRO A 627 0.10 -4.31 32.17
C PRO A 627 1.02 -3.09 32.01
N LEU A 628 0.82 -2.04 32.82
CA LEU A 628 1.62 -0.82 32.74
C LEU A 628 2.97 -0.97 33.46
N GLY A 629 3.95 -0.15 33.04
CA GLY A 629 5.30 -0.17 33.56
C GLY A 629 6.13 -1.41 33.20
N GLN A 630 5.74 -2.10 32.12
CA GLN A 630 6.40 -3.32 31.62
C GLN A 630 6.83 -3.22 30.17
N PHE A 631 7.75 -4.11 29.79
CA PHE A 631 8.10 -4.38 28.40
C PHE A 631 7.20 -5.50 27.85
N ILE A 632 6.31 -5.16 26.95
CA ILE A 632 5.29 -6.06 26.38
C ILE A 632 5.61 -6.38 24.93
N SER A 633 5.69 -7.66 24.57
CA SER A 633 5.78 -8.09 23.17
C SER A 633 4.44 -8.65 22.71
N VAL A 634 3.92 -8.13 21.58
CA VAL A 634 2.76 -8.66 20.88
C VAL A 634 3.23 -9.44 19.68
N THR A 635 3.03 -10.75 19.72
CA THR A 635 3.59 -11.70 18.75
C THR A 635 2.50 -12.58 18.12
N GLY A 636 2.91 -13.48 17.23
CA GLY A 636 2.05 -14.40 16.50
C GLY A 636 2.34 -14.42 15.01
N VAL A 637 1.78 -15.38 14.28
CA VAL A 637 2.00 -15.53 12.84
C VAL A 637 1.59 -14.30 12.03
N SER A 638 2.11 -14.17 10.81
CA SER A 638 1.72 -13.09 9.91
C SER A 638 0.21 -13.12 9.64
N GLY A 639 -0.45 -11.95 9.67
CA GLY A 639 -1.91 -11.85 9.50
C GLY A 639 -2.76 -12.31 10.70
N SER A 640 -2.18 -12.55 11.89
CA SER A 640 -2.95 -12.97 13.09
C SER A 640 -3.76 -11.84 13.75
N GLY A 641 -3.59 -10.58 13.32
CA GLY A 641 -4.35 -9.43 13.83
C GLY A 641 -3.57 -8.50 14.77
N LYS A 642 -2.26 -8.64 14.89
CA LYS A 642 -1.40 -7.82 15.76
C LYS A 642 -1.56 -6.31 15.53
N SER A 643 -1.33 -5.87 14.29
CA SER A 643 -1.42 -4.45 13.93
C SER A 643 -2.85 -3.92 14.07
N THR A 644 -3.87 -4.76 13.82
CA THR A 644 -5.27 -4.39 14.05
C THR A 644 -5.53 -4.11 15.54
N LEU A 645 -5.04 -4.97 16.44
CA LEU A 645 -5.22 -4.78 17.88
C LEU A 645 -4.45 -3.56 18.39
N ILE A 646 -3.19 -3.41 17.99
CA ILE A 646 -2.29 -2.40 18.55
C ILE A 646 -2.45 -1.06 17.84
N THR A 647 -2.34 -1.04 16.50
CA THR A 647 -2.33 0.23 15.73
C THR A 647 -3.75 0.73 15.50
N ASP A 648 -4.68 -0.16 15.05
CA ASP A 648 -6.03 0.30 14.68
C ASP A 648 -6.94 0.50 15.87
N ILE A 649 -6.79 -0.26 16.97
CA ILE A 649 -7.66 -0.13 18.14
C ILE A 649 -6.94 0.61 19.27
N LEU A 650 -5.89 0.03 19.85
CA LEU A 650 -5.25 0.56 21.07
C LEU A 650 -4.65 1.95 20.84
N SER A 651 -3.76 2.10 19.81
CA SER A 651 -3.08 3.38 19.54
C SER A 651 -4.08 4.49 19.24
N LYS A 652 -5.03 4.27 18.31
CA LYS A 652 -6.03 5.28 17.97
C LYS A 652 -6.93 5.67 19.13
N SER A 653 -7.28 4.71 20.00
CA SER A 653 -8.08 5.00 21.19
C SER A 653 -7.31 5.84 22.22
N ILE A 654 -6.03 5.52 22.44
CA ILE A 654 -5.15 6.33 23.31
C ILE A 654 -4.95 7.73 22.71
N GLN A 655 -4.74 7.83 21.40
CA GLN A 655 -4.61 9.13 20.72
C GLN A 655 -5.83 10.02 20.93
N ASN A 656 -7.05 9.46 20.93
CA ASN A 656 -8.28 10.21 21.14
C ASN A 656 -8.38 10.80 22.57
N GLU A 657 -7.76 10.16 23.56
CA GLU A 657 -7.74 10.69 24.94
C GLU A 657 -6.89 11.96 25.02
N PHE A 658 -5.78 12.02 24.27
CA PHE A 658 -4.82 13.14 24.33
C PHE A 658 -4.95 14.14 23.19
N SER A 659 -5.66 13.81 22.13
CA SER A 659 -5.81 14.67 20.93
C SER A 659 -7.17 15.34 20.89
N LYS A 660 -7.19 16.60 20.47
CA LYS A 660 -8.44 17.30 20.13
C LYS A 660 -9.05 16.85 18.80
N ASN A 661 -8.29 16.13 17.97
CA ASN A 661 -8.77 15.60 16.71
C ASN A 661 -9.20 14.15 16.90
N LEU A 662 -10.48 13.89 16.69
CA LEU A 662 -11.05 12.54 16.81
C LEU A 662 -10.54 11.68 15.65
N ILE A 663 -9.96 10.53 15.98
CA ILE A 663 -9.59 9.47 15.04
C ILE A 663 -10.50 8.29 15.34
N ILE A 664 -11.10 7.66 14.32
CA ILE A 664 -11.98 6.52 14.54
C ILE A 664 -11.13 5.28 14.80
N PRO A 665 -11.16 4.69 16.00
CA PRO A 665 -10.51 3.43 16.27
C PRO A 665 -11.28 2.28 15.61
N GLY A 666 -10.60 1.14 15.44
CA GLY A 666 -11.24 -0.10 15.01
C GLY A 666 -12.34 -0.55 15.97
N PHE A 667 -13.23 -1.41 15.49
CA PHE A 667 -14.41 -1.83 16.26
C PHE A 667 -14.04 -2.57 17.54
N HIS A 668 -14.43 -2.04 18.70
CA HIS A 668 -14.30 -2.63 20.03
C HIS A 668 -15.43 -2.16 20.94
N LYS A 669 -15.67 -2.85 22.06
CA LYS A 669 -16.74 -2.48 22.99
C LYS A 669 -16.34 -1.34 23.94
N SER A 670 -15.17 -1.44 24.54
CA SER A 670 -14.66 -0.42 25.47
C SER A 670 -13.16 -0.56 25.71
N ILE A 671 -12.53 0.53 26.11
CA ILE A 671 -11.18 0.56 26.67
C ILE A 671 -11.23 1.20 28.04
N SER A 672 -10.46 0.68 28.99
CA SER A 672 -10.32 1.21 30.35
C SER A 672 -8.85 1.26 30.76
N GLY A 673 -8.52 2.11 31.75
CA GLY A 673 -7.15 2.28 32.25
C GLY A 673 -6.34 3.38 31.53
N LEU A 674 -6.97 4.19 30.67
CA LEU A 674 -6.32 5.30 29.97
C LEU A 674 -5.97 6.45 30.91
N GLU A 675 -6.65 6.57 32.04
CA GLU A 675 -6.39 7.56 33.11
C GLU A 675 -5.02 7.39 33.77
N ASN A 676 -4.39 6.23 33.64
CA ASN A 676 -3.09 5.92 34.26
C ASN A 676 -1.88 6.34 33.37
N ILE A 677 -2.13 6.83 32.18
CA ILE A 677 -1.11 7.25 31.21
C ILE A 677 -1.24 8.74 30.91
N ASP A 678 -0.15 9.38 30.49
CA ASP A 678 -0.12 10.82 30.18
C ASP A 678 0.26 11.10 28.72
N LYS A 679 0.84 10.15 28.02
CA LYS A 679 1.32 10.34 26.65
C LYS A 679 1.42 9.04 25.88
N LEU A 680 1.12 9.10 24.59
CA LEU A 680 1.42 8.05 23.61
C LEU A 680 2.54 8.50 22.67
N ILE A 681 3.47 7.59 22.41
CA ILE A 681 4.50 7.76 21.39
C ILE A 681 4.46 6.53 20.49
N GLU A 682 4.10 6.74 19.24
CA GLU A 682 4.06 5.71 18.21
C GLU A 682 5.30 5.84 17.32
N ILE A 683 6.03 4.74 17.13
CA ILE A 683 7.28 4.68 16.38
C ILE A 683 7.12 3.60 15.31
N ASP A 684 6.80 4.03 14.11
CA ASP A 684 6.61 3.20 12.93
C ASP A 684 7.80 3.29 11.95
N GLN A 685 7.82 2.47 10.92
CA GLN A 685 8.87 2.43 9.88
C GLN A 685 8.71 3.54 8.82
N SER A 686 7.75 4.44 8.94
CA SER A 686 7.56 5.54 7.99
C SER A 686 8.78 6.47 7.95
N PRO A 687 9.13 7.04 6.79
CA PRO A 687 10.27 7.96 6.68
C PRO A 687 10.14 9.18 7.62
N ILE A 688 11.26 9.67 8.15
CA ILE A 688 11.31 10.90 8.97
C ILE A 688 11.01 12.17 8.18
N GLY A 689 10.85 12.07 6.87
CA GLY A 689 10.48 13.16 5.96
C GLY A 689 10.42 12.67 4.53
N ARG A 690 9.69 13.42 3.69
CA ARG A 690 9.45 13.07 2.27
C ARG A 690 10.38 13.78 1.29
N THR A 691 11.25 14.65 1.79
CA THR A 691 12.14 15.47 0.97
C THR A 691 13.59 15.30 1.38
N PRO A 692 14.57 15.53 0.50
CA PRO A 692 16.00 15.50 0.84
C PRO A 692 16.43 16.51 1.92
N ARG A 693 15.59 17.51 2.24
CA ARG A 693 15.83 18.48 3.32
C ARG A 693 15.65 17.93 4.72
N SER A 694 14.82 16.89 4.85
CA SER A 694 14.69 16.18 6.13
C SER A 694 15.90 15.28 6.31
N ASN A 695 16.51 15.34 7.49
CA ASN A 695 17.68 14.53 7.86
C ASN A 695 17.69 14.28 9.37
N PRO A 696 18.55 13.39 9.89
CA PRO A 696 18.65 13.09 11.33
C PRO A 696 18.86 14.33 12.20
N ALA A 697 19.69 15.27 11.77
CA ALA A 697 19.97 16.49 12.55
C ALA A 697 18.72 17.42 12.67
N THR A 698 17.97 17.59 11.59
CA THR A 698 16.74 18.40 11.62
C THR A 698 15.62 17.72 12.37
N TYR A 699 15.47 16.42 12.22
CA TYR A 699 14.42 15.66 12.88
C TYR A 699 14.62 15.56 14.40
N SER A 700 15.85 15.35 14.87
CA SER A 700 16.19 15.32 16.29
C SER A 700 16.21 16.69 16.96
N ASN A 701 16.08 17.77 16.20
CA ASN A 701 16.22 19.17 16.60
C ASN A 701 17.65 19.57 17.07
N VAL A 702 18.66 18.73 16.85
CA VAL A 702 20.05 19.09 17.17
C VAL A 702 20.56 20.18 16.24
N PHE A 703 20.06 20.24 15.01
CA PHE A 703 20.48 21.22 14.02
C PHE A 703 20.16 22.66 14.43
N ASP A 704 19.07 22.91 15.16
CA ASP A 704 18.72 24.23 15.67
C ASP A 704 19.76 24.73 16.68
N GLN A 705 20.27 23.84 17.52
CA GLN A 705 21.32 24.18 18.49
C GLN A 705 22.68 24.40 17.79
N ILE A 706 22.98 23.61 16.76
CA ILE A 706 24.19 23.81 15.93
C ILE A 706 24.14 25.16 15.22
N ARG A 707 23.01 25.52 14.60
CA ARG A 707 22.84 26.83 13.95
C ARG A 707 23.02 28.02 14.93
N ASN A 708 22.50 27.85 16.14
CA ASN A 708 22.71 28.85 17.20
C ASN A 708 24.20 28.97 17.55
N LEU A 709 24.91 27.86 17.68
CA LEU A 709 26.34 27.85 17.96
C LEU A 709 27.14 28.58 16.88
N TYR A 710 26.87 28.35 15.59
CA TYR A 710 27.51 29.03 14.48
C TYR A 710 27.21 30.51 14.46
N SER A 711 26.02 30.95 14.83
CA SER A 711 25.67 32.37 14.92
C SER A 711 26.38 33.13 16.04
N LEU A 712 26.91 32.39 17.03
CA LEU A 712 27.70 32.98 18.17
C LEU A 712 29.19 33.08 17.88
N THR A 713 29.70 32.59 16.76
CA THR A 713 31.10 32.76 16.37
C THR A 713 31.45 34.22 16.15
N GLU A 714 32.70 34.63 16.39
CA GLU A 714 33.15 36.03 16.23
C GLU A 714 32.88 36.55 14.81
N GLU A 715 33.22 35.75 13.81
CA GLU A 715 33.01 36.11 12.40
C GLU A 715 31.53 36.27 12.05
N SER A 716 30.65 35.42 12.58
CA SER A 716 29.20 35.58 12.41
C SER A 716 28.69 36.87 13.05
N LYS A 717 29.18 37.24 14.24
CA LYS A 717 28.80 38.47 14.92
C LYS A 717 29.26 39.70 14.15
N ILE A 718 30.47 39.71 13.61
CA ILE A 718 31.03 40.78 12.80
C ILE A 718 30.16 41.01 11.54
N ARG A 719 29.74 39.91 10.88
CA ARG A 719 28.93 39.94 9.65
C ARG A 719 27.41 40.06 9.93
N GLY A 720 26.98 40.10 11.20
CA GLY A 720 25.58 40.22 11.59
C GLY A 720 24.76 38.95 11.24
N TYR A 721 25.40 37.80 11.16
CA TYR A 721 24.73 36.54 10.79
C TYR A 721 23.94 35.98 11.96
N LYS A 722 22.63 35.77 11.73
CA LYS A 722 21.69 35.19 12.68
C LYS A 722 21.56 33.67 12.43
N PRO A 723 20.96 32.89 13.33
CA PRO A 723 20.79 31.44 13.14
C PRO A 723 20.08 31.03 11.83
N GLY A 724 19.22 31.91 11.28
CA GLY A 724 18.56 31.72 9.99
C GLY A 724 19.52 31.64 8.80
N ARG A 725 20.71 32.32 8.87
CA ARG A 725 21.74 32.26 7.83
C ARG A 725 22.28 30.83 7.63
N PHE A 726 22.35 30.06 8.69
CA PHE A 726 22.83 28.69 8.72
C PHE A 726 21.73 27.63 8.45
N SER A 727 20.56 28.08 7.99
CA SER A 727 19.46 27.18 7.59
C SER A 727 19.46 27.01 6.07
N PHE A 728 19.52 25.77 5.60
CA PHE A 728 19.35 25.45 4.17
C PHE A 728 17.88 25.51 3.70
N ASN A 729 16.92 25.70 4.64
CA ASN A 729 15.49 25.85 4.31
C ASN A 729 15.07 27.29 4.04
N VAL A 730 15.88 28.28 4.47
CA VAL A 730 15.56 29.72 4.40
C VAL A 730 16.50 30.41 3.42
N PRO A 731 16.02 31.37 2.59
CA PRO A 731 16.89 32.15 1.72
C PRO A 731 17.94 32.96 2.51
N GLY A 732 19.07 33.24 1.86
CA GLY A 732 20.15 34.06 2.39
C GLY A 732 21.46 33.34 2.61
N GLY A 733 21.44 32.10 3.18
CA GLY A 733 22.69 31.33 3.39
C GLY A 733 22.77 30.06 2.58
N ARG A 734 21.66 29.61 2.02
CA ARG A 734 21.60 28.41 1.21
C ARG A 734 22.07 28.66 -0.24
N CYS A 735 22.42 27.59 -0.93
CA CYS A 735 22.56 27.61 -2.38
C CYS A 735 21.18 27.91 -3.00
N GLU A 736 21.06 28.97 -3.79
CA GLU A 736 19.78 29.33 -4.40
C GLU A 736 19.48 28.52 -5.66
N TYR A 737 20.48 27.88 -6.30
CA TYR A 737 20.28 27.02 -7.46
C TYR A 737 19.49 25.74 -7.09
N CYS A 738 19.95 24.97 -6.10
CA CYS A 738 19.20 23.82 -5.57
C CYS A 738 18.24 24.18 -4.42
N LYS A 739 18.16 25.46 -4.04
CA LYS A 739 17.32 25.95 -2.94
C LYS A 739 17.57 25.23 -1.60
N GLY A 740 18.81 24.77 -1.40
CA GLY A 740 19.25 24.08 -0.20
C GLY A 740 19.02 22.56 -0.17
N ASP A 741 18.57 21.96 -1.26
CA ASP A 741 18.40 20.50 -1.36
C ASP A 741 19.73 19.76 -1.46
N GLY A 742 20.77 20.40 -2.01
CA GLY A 742 22.07 19.81 -2.32
C GLY A 742 22.04 18.99 -3.62
N ASN A 743 20.87 18.55 -4.04
CA ASN A 743 20.62 17.78 -5.25
C ASN A 743 19.55 18.46 -6.11
N ILE A 744 19.53 18.15 -7.40
CA ILE A 744 18.50 18.55 -8.34
C ILE A 744 17.67 17.33 -8.67
N LYS A 745 16.36 17.43 -8.51
CA LYS A 745 15.42 16.39 -8.87
C LYS A 745 15.18 16.44 -10.38
N VAL A 746 15.47 15.35 -11.06
CA VAL A 746 15.10 15.12 -12.46
C VAL A 746 13.88 14.21 -12.49
N GLU A 747 12.74 14.76 -12.90
CA GLU A 747 11.49 14.02 -12.98
C GLU A 747 11.48 13.11 -14.22
N MET A 748 11.33 11.82 -14.00
CA MET A 748 11.28 10.79 -15.02
C MET A 748 9.86 10.27 -15.15
N TYR A 749 9.15 10.61 -16.24
CA TYR A 749 7.71 10.31 -16.42
C TYR A 749 7.32 8.82 -16.27
N PHE A 750 8.25 7.90 -16.57
CA PHE A 750 7.99 6.45 -16.56
C PHE A 750 8.91 5.65 -15.63
N LEU A 751 9.86 6.31 -14.98
CA LEU A 751 10.85 5.73 -14.07
C LEU A 751 10.84 6.50 -12.74
N PRO A 752 11.42 5.95 -11.66
CA PRO A 752 11.64 6.70 -10.44
C PRO A 752 12.46 7.96 -10.69
N ASP A 753 12.10 9.05 -9.99
CA ASP A 753 12.84 10.32 -10.09
C ASP A 753 14.32 10.14 -9.71
N ILE A 754 15.21 10.77 -10.46
CA ILE A 754 16.66 10.75 -10.22
C ILE A 754 17.07 12.03 -9.51
N TYR A 755 17.98 11.92 -8.54
CA TYR A 755 18.57 13.06 -7.83
C TYR A 755 20.04 13.19 -8.22
N VAL A 756 20.37 14.28 -8.92
CA VAL A 756 21.73 14.60 -9.35
C VAL A 756 22.34 15.64 -8.41
N ILE A 757 23.61 15.48 -8.06
CA ILE A 757 24.32 16.45 -7.21
C ILE A 757 24.28 17.83 -7.85
N CYS A 758 23.96 18.86 -7.07
CA CYS A 758 23.92 20.25 -7.55
C CYS A 758 25.31 20.72 -7.98
N GLU A 759 25.47 21.14 -9.22
CA GLU A 759 26.73 21.59 -9.79
C GLU A 759 27.29 22.86 -9.11
N ASP A 760 26.41 23.75 -8.66
CA ASP A 760 26.78 25.03 -8.03
C ASP A 760 27.36 24.82 -6.62
N CYS A 761 26.67 24.06 -5.74
CA CYS A 761 27.13 23.84 -4.38
C CYS A 761 27.79 22.48 -4.15
N GLN A 762 27.84 21.62 -5.15
CA GLN A 762 28.43 20.28 -5.08
C GLN A 762 27.96 19.47 -3.84
N GLY A 763 26.68 19.54 -3.55
CA GLY A 763 26.05 18.83 -2.45
C GLY A 763 26.10 19.53 -1.09
N THR A 764 26.89 20.60 -0.92
CA THR A 764 27.09 21.28 0.38
C THR A 764 25.85 22.04 0.87
N ARG A 765 24.85 22.32 0.01
CA ARG A 765 23.56 22.99 0.32
C ARG A 765 23.65 24.49 0.60
N TYR A 766 24.84 25.06 0.78
CA TYR A 766 25.07 26.45 1.17
C TYR A 766 25.87 27.22 0.12
N ASN A 767 25.79 28.54 0.22
CA ASN A 767 26.66 29.44 -0.54
C ASN A 767 28.04 29.56 0.11
N SER A 768 29.05 30.01 -0.64
CA SER A 768 30.43 30.09 -0.20
C SER A 768 30.65 31.01 1.02
N GLU A 769 29.86 32.09 1.12
CA GLU A 769 29.93 33.00 2.27
C GLU A 769 29.51 32.34 3.58
N THR A 770 28.48 31.49 3.58
CA THR A 770 28.05 30.72 4.74
C THR A 770 29.07 29.64 5.11
N LEU A 771 29.64 28.99 4.09
CA LEU A 771 30.67 27.94 4.27
C LEU A 771 32.00 28.52 4.80
N SER A 772 32.28 29.83 4.59
CA SER A 772 33.50 30.45 5.14
C SER A 772 33.49 30.54 6.67
N ILE A 773 32.30 30.58 7.29
CA ILE A 773 32.18 30.58 8.75
C ILE A 773 32.55 29.20 9.31
N ARG A 774 33.54 29.17 10.19
CA ARG A 774 34.04 27.93 10.79
C ARG A 774 33.94 27.94 12.31
N TRP A 775 33.59 26.82 12.87
CA TRP A 775 33.63 26.56 14.31
C TRP A 775 34.52 25.36 14.57
N LYS A 776 35.59 25.52 15.35
CA LYS A 776 36.68 24.52 15.54
C LYS A 776 37.26 24.00 14.21
N GLY A 777 37.32 24.85 13.18
CA GLY A 777 37.82 24.46 11.86
C GLY A 777 36.80 23.86 10.91
N TYR A 778 35.60 23.50 11.38
CA TYR A 778 34.51 22.87 10.57
C TYR A 778 33.51 23.93 10.07
N SER A 779 33.15 23.87 8.80
CA SER A 779 31.99 24.58 8.25
C SER A 779 30.70 23.88 8.68
N ILE A 780 29.55 24.55 8.51
CA ILE A 780 28.24 23.92 8.82
C ILE A 780 27.94 22.71 7.93
N SER A 781 28.47 22.69 6.70
CA SER A 781 28.35 21.55 5.80
C SER A 781 29.19 20.36 6.26
N ASP A 782 30.42 20.60 6.75
CA ASP A 782 31.30 19.55 7.27
C ASP A 782 30.65 18.84 8.46
N ILE A 783 29.92 19.59 9.31
CA ILE A 783 29.14 19.01 10.42
C ILE A 783 27.97 18.15 9.92
N LEU A 784 27.25 18.61 8.90
CA LEU A 784 26.17 17.79 8.32
C LEU A 784 26.70 16.53 7.64
N ASP A 785 27.92 16.58 7.08
CA ASP A 785 28.56 15.44 6.45
C ASP A 785 29.28 14.52 7.45
N SER A 786 29.47 14.95 8.70
CA SER A 786 30.06 14.12 9.75
C SER A 786 29.11 13.01 10.19
N THR A 787 29.66 11.82 10.51
CA THR A 787 28.91 10.73 11.15
C THR A 787 28.51 11.11 12.58
N VAL A 788 27.51 10.43 13.12
CA VAL A 788 27.09 10.59 14.54
C VAL A 788 28.27 10.36 15.47
N GLU A 789 29.10 9.33 15.22
CA GLU A 789 30.31 9.02 16.00
C GLU A 789 31.33 10.17 15.97
N SER A 790 31.65 10.69 14.79
CA SER A 790 32.57 11.83 14.66
C SER A 790 32.03 13.08 15.32
N ALA A 791 30.72 13.33 15.17
CA ALA A 791 30.05 14.48 15.78
C ALA A 791 30.07 14.45 17.31
N LEU A 792 30.00 13.26 17.94
CA LEU A 792 30.17 13.12 19.41
C LEU A 792 31.48 13.71 19.88
N ASN A 793 32.58 13.40 19.19
CA ASN A 793 33.90 13.91 19.53
C ASN A 793 34.01 15.43 19.30
N ILE A 794 33.46 15.92 18.17
CA ILE A 794 33.49 17.35 17.83
C ILE A 794 32.73 18.18 18.88
N PHE A 795 31.58 17.69 19.36
CA PHE A 795 30.69 18.40 20.30
C PHE A 795 30.82 17.94 21.75
N GLU A 796 31.90 17.26 22.14
CA GLU A 796 32.16 16.77 23.51
C GLU A 796 31.91 17.87 24.58
N ASN A 797 32.36 19.09 24.33
CA ASN A 797 32.23 20.24 25.24
C ASN A 797 30.95 21.07 25.03
N GLN A 798 29.93 20.52 24.34
CA GLN A 798 28.64 21.17 24.11
C GLN A 798 27.49 20.28 24.65
N PRO A 799 27.20 20.33 25.97
CA PRO A 799 26.35 19.35 26.64
C PRO A 799 24.97 19.15 26.01
N SER A 800 24.37 20.24 25.54
CA SER A 800 23.02 20.19 24.93
C SER A 800 23.03 19.49 23.58
N ILE A 801 24.04 19.70 22.75
CA ILE A 801 24.21 19.07 21.42
C ILE A 801 24.66 17.63 21.63
N HIS A 802 25.69 17.43 22.45
CA HIS A 802 26.26 16.11 22.75
C HIS A 802 25.21 15.12 23.26
N ARG A 803 24.32 15.54 24.16
CA ARG A 803 23.23 14.69 24.69
C ARG A 803 22.32 14.17 23.58
N ILE A 804 21.92 15.00 22.60
CA ILE A 804 21.03 14.56 21.51
C ILE A 804 21.79 13.63 20.56
N ILE A 805 23.04 13.95 20.22
CA ILE A 805 23.85 13.11 19.34
C ILE A 805 24.12 11.75 20.03
N LYS A 806 24.35 11.74 21.36
CA LYS A 806 24.55 10.52 22.15
C LYS A 806 23.33 9.60 22.07
N THR A 807 22.09 10.12 22.08
CA THR A 807 20.91 9.26 21.91
C THR A 807 20.82 8.63 20.54
N LEU A 808 21.36 9.25 19.47
CA LEU A 808 21.47 8.63 18.15
C LEU A 808 22.50 7.49 18.15
N ASP A 809 23.60 7.66 18.86
CA ASP A 809 24.62 6.63 19.02
C ASP A 809 24.11 5.44 19.86
N ASP A 810 23.40 5.72 20.96
CA ASP A 810 22.83 4.70 21.86
C ASP A 810 21.86 3.77 21.15
N VAL A 811 21.10 4.28 20.14
CA VAL A 811 20.20 3.44 19.32
C VAL A 811 20.93 2.73 18.16
N GLY A 812 22.26 2.74 18.12
CA GLY A 812 23.08 2.05 17.11
C GLY A 812 23.14 2.76 15.75
N LEU A 813 23.05 4.10 15.71
CA LEU A 813 23.15 4.92 14.51
C LEU A 813 24.46 5.71 14.42
N SER A 814 25.54 5.21 15.03
CA SER A 814 26.86 5.85 15.03
C SER A 814 27.41 6.15 13.63
N TYR A 815 27.06 5.31 12.63
CA TYR A 815 27.58 5.36 11.27
C TYR A 815 26.84 6.32 10.33
N ILE A 816 25.59 6.72 10.62
CA ILE A 816 24.85 7.62 9.74
C ILE A 816 25.39 9.04 9.81
N LYS A 817 25.33 9.78 8.68
CA LYS A 817 25.68 11.21 8.66
C LYS A 817 24.54 12.04 9.23
N LEU A 818 24.85 13.10 9.99
CA LEU A 818 23.87 14.02 10.56
C LEU A 818 22.97 14.64 9.49
N GLY A 819 23.52 14.99 8.32
CA GLY A 819 22.82 15.55 7.18
C GLY A 819 22.30 14.55 6.14
N GLN A 820 22.36 13.23 6.41
CA GLN A 820 21.90 12.20 5.48
C GLN A 820 20.42 12.41 5.12
N PRO A 821 20.06 12.49 3.82
CA PRO A 821 18.67 12.70 3.41
C PRO A 821 17.74 11.61 3.95
N ALA A 822 16.57 11.99 4.44
CA ALA A 822 15.58 11.05 4.96
C ALA A 822 15.14 9.98 3.93
N THR A 823 15.23 10.31 2.64
CA THR A 823 14.87 9.41 1.52
C THR A 823 15.90 8.28 1.30
N THR A 824 17.10 8.40 1.85
CA THR A 824 18.16 7.39 1.75
C THR A 824 18.24 6.48 2.98
N LEU A 825 17.52 6.81 4.05
CA LEU A 825 17.45 5.98 5.26
C LEU A 825 16.58 4.75 5.01
N SER A 826 17.00 3.61 5.54
CA SER A 826 16.15 2.43 5.64
C SER A 826 14.98 2.67 6.62
N GLY A 827 13.93 1.84 6.54
CA GLY A 827 12.80 1.91 7.48
C GLY A 827 13.23 1.78 8.94
N GLY A 828 14.14 0.85 9.23
CA GLY A 828 14.69 0.65 10.58
C GLY A 828 15.55 1.80 11.06
N GLU A 829 16.35 2.43 10.19
CA GLU A 829 17.12 3.63 10.54
C GLU A 829 16.21 4.81 10.86
N ALA A 830 15.19 5.05 10.03
CA ALA A 830 14.19 6.09 10.26
C ALA A 830 13.48 5.91 11.61
N GLN A 831 13.10 4.68 11.94
CA GLN A 831 12.48 4.32 13.20
C GLN A 831 13.39 4.60 14.40
N ARG A 832 14.68 4.22 14.31
CA ARG A 832 15.65 4.49 15.36
C ARG A 832 15.93 5.99 15.54
N VAL A 833 15.95 6.78 14.47
CA VAL A 833 16.03 8.26 14.58
C VAL A 833 14.81 8.83 15.33
N LYS A 834 13.60 8.30 15.09
CA LYS A 834 12.39 8.68 15.85
C LYS A 834 12.53 8.33 17.33
N LEU A 835 13.02 7.12 17.62
CA LEU A 835 13.27 6.67 19.00
C LEU A 835 14.28 7.56 19.70
N ALA A 836 15.43 7.87 19.09
CA ALA A 836 16.46 8.76 19.64
C ALA A 836 15.92 10.15 20.01
N LYS A 837 15.07 10.72 19.15
CA LYS A 837 14.41 12.01 19.43
C LYS A 837 13.56 11.94 20.71
N GLU A 838 12.78 10.89 20.90
CA GLU A 838 11.94 10.76 22.09
C GLU A 838 12.76 10.49 23.36
N LEU A 839 13.84 9.69 23.25
CA LEU A 839 14.80 9.45 24.35
C LEU A 839 15.49 10.74 24.83
N SER A 840 15.72 11.69 23.93
CA SER A 840 16.36 12.99 24.27
C SER A 840 15.46 13.88 25.14
N LYS A 841 14.16 13.58 25.26
CA LYS A 841 13.18 14.33 26.06
C LYS A 841 13.13 13.85 27.50
N ARG A 842 12.59 14.68 28.41
CA ARG A 842 12.28 14.24 29.79
C ARG A 842 11.15 13.20 29.79
N SER A 843 11.37 12.11 30.49
CA SER A 843 10.33 11.09 30.73
C SER A 843 9.48 11.49 31.93
N THR A 844 8.19 11.21 31.88
CA THR A 844 7.23 11.37 32.96
C THR A 844 7.02 10.09 33.77
N GLY A 845 7.44 8.95 33.21
CA GLY A 845 7.25 7.63 33.82
C GLY A 845 5.84 7.03 33.59
N LYS A 846 4.98 7.72 32.80
CA LYS A 846 3.60 7.27 32.48
C LYS A 846 3.33 7.26 30.98
N THR A 847 4.39 7.27 30.18
CA THR A 847 4.29 7.27 28.71
C THR A 847 4.17 5.85 28.17
N VAL A 848 3.24 5.64 27.24
CA VAL A 848 3.14 4.40 26.47
C VAL A 848 3.90 4.60 25.15
N TYR A 849 4.87 3.73 24.89
CA TYR A 849 5.61 3.63 23.64
C TYR A 849 5.07 2.43 22.86
N ILE A 850 4.66 2.64 21.61
CA ILE A 850 4.28 1.57 20.67
C ILE A 850 5.29 1.53 19.54
N LEU A 851 5.94 0.38 19.34
CA LEU A 851 6.91 0.16 18.29
C LEU A 851 6.45 -0.99 17.39
N ASP A 852 6.55 -0.80 16.07
CA ASP A 852 6.19 -1.80 15.08
C ASP A 852 7.44 -2.37 14.43
N GLU A 853 7.77 -3.64 14.72
CA GLU A 853 8.93 -4.39 14.22
C GLU A 853 10.25 -3.59 14.29
N PRO A 854 10.68 -3.12 15.48
CA PRO A 854 11.85 -2.27 15.60
C PRO A 854 13.19 -2.96 15.30
N THR A 855 13.23 -4.28 15.18
CA THR A 855 14.45 -5.04 14.85
C THR A 855 14.64 -5.27 13.36
N THR A 856 13.77 -4.72 12.50
CA THR A 856 13.89 -4.82 11.04
C THR A 856 15.25 -4.30 10.57
N GLY A 857 16.00 -5.13 9.82
CA GLY A 857 17.30 -4.78 9.27
C GLY A 857 18.44 -4.71 10.30
N LEU A 858 18.26 -5.28 11.49
CA LEU A 858 19.26 -5.27 12.54
C LEU A 858 20.02 -6.58 12.64
N HIS A 859 21.34 -6.47 12.71
CA HIS A 859 22.20 -7.56 13.14
C HIS A 859 22.02 -7.84 14.64
N PHE A 860 22.31 -9.06 15.12
CA PHE A 860 22.17 -9.47 16.53
C PHE A 860 22.81 -8.49 17.52
N ALA A 861 23.98 -7.96 17.22
CA ALA A 861 24.66 -6.97 18.06
C ALA A 861 23.91 -5.63 18.15
N ASP A 862 23.24 -5.22 17.06
CA ASP A 862 22.44 -4.00 17.03
C ASP A 862 21.09 -4.20 17.76
N VAL A 863 20.53 -5.42 17.71
CA VAL A 863 19.34 -5.82 18.49
C VAL A 863 19.64 -5.69 19.99
N GLN A 864 20.81 -6.12 20.44
CA GLN A 864 21.22 -5.99 21.84
C GLN A 864 21.21 -4.51 22.29
N LYS A 865 21.85 -3.61 21.53
CA LYS A 865 21.84 -2.17 21.84
C LYS A 865 20.44 -1.59 21.92
N LEU A 866 19.58 -1.96 20.97
CA LEU A 866 18.18 -1.53 20.97
C LEU A 866 17.46 -2.00 22.25
N LEU A 867 17.65 -3.25 22.65
CA LEU A 867 17.03 -3.81 23.85
C LEU A 867 17.48 -3.07 25.13
N GLU A 868 18.76 -2.73 25.24
CA GLU A 868 19.28 -1.94 26.37
C GLU A 868 18.54 -0.59 26.47
N VAL A 869 18.29 0.07 25.33
CA VAL A 869 17.54 1.32 25.27
C VAL A 869 16.06 1.14 25.66
N LEU A 870 15.41 0.07 25.17
CA LEU A 870 14.02 -0.21 25.52
C LEU A 870 13.86 -0.53 27.02
N HIS A 871 14.79 -1.28 27.60
CA HIS A 871 14.82 -1.54 29.04
C HIS A 871 14.99 -0.26 29.85
N LEU A 872 15.88 0.65 29.43
CA LEU A 872 16.04 1.96 30.08
C LEU A 872 14.75 2.81 30.08
N LEU A 873 13.92 2.71 29.03
CA LEU A 873 12.62 3.37 29.00
C LEU A 873 11.67 2.79 30.04
N VAL A 874 11.62 1.46 30.14
CA VAL A 874 10.75 0.77 31.11
C VAL A 874 11.22 1.02 32.54
N ASP A 875 12.54 1.02 32.82
CA ASP A 875 13.13 1.31 34.11
C ASP A 875 12.80 2.73 34.63
N LYS A 876 12.47 3.65 33.71
CA LYS A 876 11.96 4.98 34.05
C LYS A 876 10.46 5.00 34.33
N GLY A 877 9.80 3.85 34.44
CA GLY A 877 8.38 3.70 34.73
C GLY A 877 7.44 3.69 33.51
N ASN A 878 7.95 3.83 32.27
CA ASN A 878 7.14 3.84 31.09
C ASN A 878 6.70 2.43 30.68
N THR A 879 5.67 2.35 29.86
CA THR A 879 5.22 1.10 29.22
C THR A 879 5.73 1.04 27.78
N VAL A 880 6.36 -0.06 27.40
CA VAL A 880 6.84 -0.29 26.04
C VAL A 880 6.10 -1.47 25.45
N ILE A 881 5.35 -1.26 24.38
CA ILE A 881 4.61 -2.28 23.64
C ILE A 881 5.26 -2.43 22.26
N VAL A 882 5.71 -3.64 21.94
CA VAL A 882 6.41 -3.94 20.69
C VAL A 882 5.67 -5.00 19.91
N ILE A 883 5.35 -4.76 18.66
CA ILE A 883 4.92 -5.81 17.75
C ILE A 883 6.17 -6.45 17.19
N GLU A 884 6.40 -7.76 17.45
CA GLU A 884 7.65 -8.40 17.06
C GLU A 884 7.55 -9.88 16.73
N HIS A 885 8.50 -10.30 15.90
CA HIS A 885 8.72 -11.69 15.52
C HIS A 885 10.11 -12.21 15.94
N ASN A 886 11.01 -11.31 16.24
CA ASN A 886 12.38 -11.63 16.68
C ASN A 886 12.36 -12.27 18.07
N LEU A 887 12.85 -13.51 18.16
CA LEU A 887 12.83 -14.28 19.41
C LEU A 887 13.74 -13.67 20.49
N ASP A 888 14.81 -12.94 20.12
CA ASP A 888 15.66 -12.24 21.08
C ASP A 888 14.92 -11.11 21.78
N VAL A 889 14.03 -10.41 21.07
CA VAL A 889 13.15 -9.39 21.67
C VAL A 889 12.09 -10.03 22.55
N ILE A 890 11.44 -11.08 22.04
CA ILE A 890 10.34 -11.75 22.75
C ILE A 890 10.87 -12.35 24.07
N LYS A 891 12.03 -13.01 24.07
CA LYS A 891 12.63 -13.54 25.30
C LYS A 891 13.05 -12.46 26.29
N ASN A 892 13.24 -11.21 25.84
CA ASN A 892 13.61 -10.07 26.68
C ASN A 892 12.43 -9.33 27.31
N SER A 893 11.18 -9.57 26.82
CA SER A 893 9.99 -8.90 27.34
C SER A 893 9.55 -9.40 28.72
N ASP A 894 8.90 -8.54 29.50
CA ASP A 894 8.31 -8.91 30.79
C ASP A 894 6.98 -9.64 30.60
N TRP A 895 6.24 -9.29 29.54
CA TRP A 895 4.93 -9.84 29.21
C TRP A 895 4.81 -10.08 27.70
N VAL A 896 4.20 -11.19 27.31
CA VAL A 896 3.98 -11.57 25.91
C VAL A 896 2.50 -11.80 25.68
N ILE A 897 1.98 -11.28 24.57
CA ILE A 897 0.63 -11.52 24.07
C ILE A 897 0.77 -12.19 22.71
N ASP A 898 0.40 -13.46 22.60
CA ASP A 898 0.52 -14.27 21.39
C ASP A 898 -0.82 -14.39 20.67
N LEU A 899 -0.94 -13.87 19.47
CA LEU A 899 -2.13 -13.88 18.64
C LEU A 899 -2.04 -14.97 17.58
N GLY A 900 -3.15 -15.67 17.34
CA GLY A 900 -3.20 -16.75 16.37
C GLY A 900 -4.57 -17.45 16.34
N PRO A 901 -4.58 -18.79 16.12
CA PRO A 901 -3.43 -19.70 15.90
C PRO A 901 -2.79 -19.58 14.50
N GLU A 902 -3.54 -19.14 13.49
CA GLU A 902 -3.10 -18.94 12.09
C GLU A 902 -3.33 -17.48 11.67
N GLY A 903 -3.01 -17.15 10.42
CA GLY A 903 -3.33 -15.86 9.81
C GLY A 903 -4.74 -15.80 9.22
N GLY A 904 -5.22 -14.58 8.91
CA GLY A 904 -6.51 -14.34 8.26
C GLY A 904 -7.72 -14.76 9.09
N GLU A 905 -8.72 -15.39 8.48
CA GLU A 905 -9.97 -15.75 9.16
C GLU A 905 -9.80 -16.75 10.31
N LYS A 906 -8.78 -17.57 10.26
CA LYS A 906 -8.47 -18.55 11.31
C LYS A 906 -7.67 -17.95 12.46
N GLY A 907 -7.19 -16.71 12.31
CA GLY A 907 -6.50 -15.93 13.33
C GLY A 907 -7.44 -15.15 14.23
N GLY A 908 -6.92 -14.08 14.81
CA GLY A 908 -7.70 -13.09 15.57
C GLY A 908 -8.09 -13.49 16.98
N LYS A 909 -7.44 -14.50 17.55
CA LYS A 909 -7.64 -14.93 18.94
C LYS A 909 -6.37 -14.75 19.76
N VAL A 910 -6.50 -14.52 21.06
CA VAL A 910 -5.38 -14.62 22.00
C VAL A 910 -5.14 -16.12 22.25
N VAL A 911 -3.98 -16.60 21.83
CA VAL A 911 -3.58 -18.01 21.99
C VAL A 911 -2.93 -18.23 23.35
N ALA A 912 -2.16 -17.24 23.78
CA ALA A 912 -1.43 -17.28 25.04
C ALA A 912 -1.09 -15.86 25.51
N GLU A 913 -1.04 -15.65 26.83
CA GLU A 913 -0.53 -14.44 27.47
C GLU A 913 0.23 -14.79 28.75
N GLY A 914 1.27 -14.04 29.06
CA GLY A 914 2.10 -14.26 30.25
C GLY A 914 3.57 -13.92 30.02
N THR A 915 4.44 -14.40 30.92
CA THR A 915 5.88 -14.26 30.72
C THR A 915 6.39 -15.16 29.59
N PRO A 916 7.55 -14.87 28.98
CA PRO A 916 8.14 -15.73 27.95
C PRO A 916 8.24 -17.20 28.38
N GLU A 917 8.59 -17.46 29.66
CA GLU A 917 8.69 -18.80 30.24
C GLU A 917 7.32 -19.50 30.27
N ASN A 918 6.26 -18.76 30.62
CA ASN A 918 4.89 -19.31 30.61
C ASN A 918 4.44 -19.66 29.20
N ILE A 919 4.68 -18.76 28.23
CA ILE A 919 4.34 -18.97 26.83
C ILE A 919 5.06 -20.19 26.24
N SER A 920 6.32 -20.39 26.59
CA SER A 920 7.16 -21.53 26.08
C SER A 920 6.57 -22.91 26.46
N ASN A 921 5.73 -22.97 27.47
CA ASN A 921 5.07 -24.22 27.94
C ASN A 921 3.68 -24.44 27.30
N ILE A 922 3.12 -23.46 26.58
CA ILE A 922 1.80 -23.57 25.96
C ILE A 922 1.90 -24.24 24.60
N LYS A 923 1.41 -25.45 24.47
CA LYS A 923 1.50 -26.26 23.23
C LYS A 923 0.80 -25.65 22.02
N SER A 924 -0.25 -24.86 22.21
CA SER A 924 -0.99 -24.18 21.13
C SER A 924 -0.25 -22.97 20.57
N SER A 925 0.71 -22.40 21.28
CA SER A 925 1.52 -21.26 20.86
C SER A 925 2.64 -21.73 19.92
N LEU A 926 2.62 -21.22 18.68
CA LEU A 926 3.73 -21.44 17.74
C LEU A 926 4.96 -20.67 18.20
N THR A 927 4.81 -19.45 18.65
CA THR A 927 5.88 -18.65 19.24
C THR A 927 6.49 -19.34 20.44
N GLY A 928 5.66 -19.93 21.32
CA GLY A 928 6.11 -20.68 22.50
C GLY A 928 6.98 -21.89 22.15
N LYS A 929 6.66 -22.59 21.07
CA LYS A 929 7.48 -23.73 20.59
C LYS A 929 8.91 -23.31 20.22
N HIS A 930 9.04 -22.17 19.54
CA HIS A 930 10.36 -21.64 19.15
C HIS A 930 11.11 -21.05 20.36
N LEU A 931 10.41 -20.34 21.27
CA LEU A 931 10.99 -19.82 22.51
C LEU A 931 11.59 -20.90 23.40
N LYS A 932 10.94 -22.08 23.47
CA LYS A 932 11.40 -23.20 24.30
C LYS A 932 12.81 -23.65 23.96
N GLY A 933 13.18 -23.62 22.68
CA GLY A 933 14.52 -23.98 22.22
C GLY A 933 15.61 -22.99 22.67
N ILE A 934 15.26 -21.73 22.85
CA ILE A 934 16.21 -20.66 23.20
C ILE A 934 16.30 -20.42 24.71
N LEU A 935 15.20 -20.61 25.45
CA LEU A 935 15.20 -20.44 26.90
C LEU A 935 15.79 -21.62 27.67
N ASN A 936 15.81 -22.83 27.07
CA ASN A 936 16.35 -24.05 27.66
C ASN A 936 17.78 -24.39 27.17
N GLY A 937 18.35 -23.66 26.24
CA GLY A 937 19.74 -23.78 25.77
C GLY A 937 20.58 -22.71 26.40
#